data_85bc246e2535d8bbee68158a91eceb17
#
_entry.id   85bc246e2535d8bbee68158a91eceb17
#
_cell.length_a   1.000
_cell.length_b   1.000
_cell.length_c   1.000
_cell.angle_alpha   90.00
_cell.angle_beta   90.00
_cell.angle_gamma   90.00
#
_symmetry.space_group_name_H-M   'P 1'
#
loop_
_entity.id
_entity.type
_entity.pdbx_description
1 polymer ?
#
loop_
_entity_poly.entity_id
_entity_poly.type
_entity_poly.pdbx_seq_one_letter_code
_entity_poly.pdbx_strand_id
1 'polypeptide(L)'
;MDKILDKLNKDQREAACHIDGPLLILAGAGSGKTKTITSRVAYLISLGIDPANILTLTFTNKAANEMRDRALSLLEDVRYPPLLCTFHKFGLLFLKFHINKLGRNNGFVVIDTDDKKRIIKSFGTDVPISLVASEISRYKNSLIDPQEVYEKAEKKEYKTIAKLYEQYENYIASNNLVDFDDLLVLTYKILELDSNLCKETSQRYKYIMVDEYQDTNELQYRLLRKLCYTHNNLCVVGDDDQSIYGWRGANIKNILEFHNSFDDVKITKLEKNYRSTNQILRAANDLIEHNRERIGKNLTSVFGDGKEIDFITSGDESQESQAIARKIKKLINSGVDPKNIAVLYRINALSRSLEEGLNKEGISYNMVGGVKFYERAEIKDLISYLRIIANVHDDFSIKRIINKPKRGLGSVTVEKFLKLAYENRMSIYEYITTHTDEVKKITSKKSFAALEKFINDIQRLKEINQNSSYDFIYELEDAFKIREYYSSMPDSLDRVSNIDEFYGLYRDFVKQNMDASVDDFLNDLALQSDQDQIDNEHISIMSVHASKGLEFEYLFVMGMEEGFFPLIGDGSDIEEERRLGYVAITRAKRELTLSSVGSRFYKGRRAELKKSRFLKESGVCKGSLILEKTTSFKKGDLVKHKIFGIGRVFEISKVKREFKLKINFSGTKRDILASFVEKI
;
A
#
# COMPACT_ATOMS: atom_id res chain seq x y z
N MET A 1 -32.90 17.86 3.85
CA MET A 1 -31.96 18.06 4.99
C MET A 1 -32.03 16.94 6.01
N ASP A 2 -33.19 16.63 6.52
CA ASP A 2 -33.35 15.63 7.60
C ASP A 2 -32.81 14.24 7.19
N LYS A 3 -33.09 13.78 5.97
CA LYS A 3 -32.57 12.47 5.47
C LYS A 3 -31.04 12.32 5.49
N ILE A 4 -30.29 13.41 5.37
CA ILE A 4 -28.83 13.39 5.36
C ILE A 4 -28.25 13.21 6.78
N LEU A 5 -28.87 13.87 7.75
CA LEU A 5 -28.38 13.99 9.13
C LEU A 5 -28.98 12.98 10.11
N ASP A 6 -30.17 12.41 9.83
CA ASP A 6 -30.91 11.53 10.76
C ASP A 6 -30.18 10.24 11.13
N LYS A 7 -29.32 9.73 10.22
CA LYS A 7 -28.57 8.52 10.48
C LYS A 7 -27.21 8.76 11.20
N LEU A 8 -26.93 10.03 11.56
CA LEU A 8 -25.68 10.40 12.24
C LEU A 8 -25.92 10.44 13.76
N ASN A 9 -24.95 10.01 14.55
CA ASN A 9 -24.95 10.29 15.97
C ASN A 9 -24.60 11.76 16.22
N LYS A 10 -24.69 12.19 17.49
CA LYS A 10 -24.50 13.59 17.88
C LYS A 10 -23.16 14.16 17.38
N ASP A 11 -22.07 13.44 17.61
CA ASP A 11 -20.72 13.92 17.28
C ASP A 11 -20.49 13.94 15.76
N GLN A 12 -20.97 12.91 15.05
CA GLN A 12 -20.94 12.86 13.57
C GLN A 12 -21.79 13.99 12.98
N ARG A 13 -22.97 14.29 13.56
CA ARG A 13 -23.83 15.37 13.10
C ARG A 13 -23.17 16.73 13.34
N GLU A 14 -22.58 16.95 14.52
CA GLU A 14 -21.82 18.16 14.81
C GLU A 14 -20.71 18.41 13.79
N ALA A 15 -19.92 17.38 13.47
CA ALA A 15 -18.86 17.46 12.49
C ALA A 15 -19.38 17.71 11.06
N ALA A 16 -20.48 17.05 10.67
CA ALA A 16 -21.06 17.22 9.32
C ALA A 16 -21.66 18.62 9.12
N CYS A 17 -22.23 19.22 10.18
CA CYS A 17 -22.87 20.54 10.13
C CYS A 17 -21.91 21.72 10.30
N HIS A 18 -20.66 21.52 10.66
CA HIS A 18 -19.67 22.60 10.76
C HIS A 18 -19.33 23.11 9.37
N ILE A 19 -19.71 24.33 8.99
CA ILE A 19 -19.60 24.84 7.60
C ILE A 19 -18.22 25.45 7.38
N ASP A 20 -17.92 26.55 8.02
CA ASP A 20 -16.72 27.35 7.76
C ASP A 20 -15.63 27.16 8.81
N GLY A 21 -14.38 27.37 8.38
CA GLY A 21 -13.19 27.24 9.23
C GLY A 21 -12.57 25.85 9.25
N PRO A 22 -11.41 25.73 9.90
CA PRO A 22 -10.66 24.48 9.97
C PRO A 22 -11.31 23.50 10.96
N LEU A 23 -11.50 22.26 10.50
CA LEU A 23 -12.13 21.19 11.30
C LEU A 23 -11.20 19.95 11.32
N LEU A 24 -10.85 19.48 12.51
CA LEU A 24 -10.23 18.17 12.72
C LEU A 24 -11.30 17.19 13.27
N ILE A 25 -11.59 16.15 12.51
CA ILE A 25 -12.40 15.02 12.96
C ILE A 25 -11.44 13.90 13.37
N LEU A 26 -11.22 13.76 14.67
CA LEU A 26 -10.42 12.68 15.23
C LEU A 26 -11.29 11.44 15.37
N ALA A 27 -11.16 10.49 14.46
CA ALA A 27 -12.12 9.41 14.29
C ALA A 27 -11.44 8.06 14.37
N GLY A 28 -11.66 7.31 15.44
CA GLY A 28 -11.08 5.97 15.60
C GLY A 28 -11.55 4.96 14.56
N ALA A 29 -10.94 3.77 14.62
CA ALA A 29 -11.33 2.66 13.75
C ALA A 29 -12.84 2.38 13.89
N GLY A 30 -13.56 2.16 12.77
CA GLY A 30 -14.99 1.80 12.77
C GLY A 30 -15.94 2.86 13.34
N SER A 31 -15.51 4.11 13.53
CA SER A 31 -16.36 5.20 14.08
C SER A 31 -17.23 5.92 13.05
N GLY A 32 -17.17 5.49 11.76
CA GLY A 32 -17.96 6.07 10.68
C GLY A 32 -17.33 7.31 10.05
N LYS A 33 -15.99 7.38 9.96
CA LYS A 33 -15.23 8.43 9.25
C LYS A 33 -15.84 8.77 7.89
N THR A 34 -15.86 7.79 6.99
CA THR A 34 -16.36 7.93 5.61
C THR A 34 -17.83 8.39 5.58
N LYS A 35 -18.67 7.85 6.48
CA LYS A 35 -20.06 8.27 6.61
C LYS A 35 -20.18 9.75 6.98
N THR A 36 -19.36 10.22 7.90
CA THR A 36 -19.36 11.61 8.35
C THR A 36 -18.92 12.56 7.24
N ILE A 37 -17.83 12.25 6.52
CA ILE A 37 -17.36 13.05 5.39
C ILE A 37 -18.40 13.11 4.26
N THR A 38 -18.95 11.96 3.86
CA THR A 38 -19.94 11.92 2.76
C THR A 38 -21.23 12.64 3.13
N SER A 39 -21.65 12.54 4.38
CA SER A 39 -22.81 13.32 4.88
C SER A 39 -22.51 14.83 4.91
N ARG A 40 -21.27 15.23 5.26
CA ARG A 40 -20.84 16.63 5.19
C ARG A 40 -20.85 17.15 3.76
N VAL A 41 -20.31 16.41 2.79
CA VAL A 41 -20.37 16.76 1.36
C VAL A 41 -21.83 16.98 0.93
N ALA A 42 -22.70 16.01 1.22
CA ALA A 42 -24.11 16.10 0.88
C ALA A 42 -24.79 17.28 1.58
N TYR A 43 -24.45 17.55 2.85
CA TYR A 43 -24.99 18.67 3.61
C TYR A 43 -24.59 20.01 3.01
N LEU A 44 -23.32 20.22 2.66
CA LEU A 44 -22.85 21.44 2.00
C LEU A 44 -23.58 21.71 0.67
N ILE A 45 -23.77 20.67 -0.15
CA ILE A 45 -24.54 20.77 -1.41
C ILE A 45 -26.00 21.11 -1.13
N SER A 46 -26.61 20.53 -0.10
CA SER A 46 -28.00 20.82 0.29
C SER A 46 -28.23 22.25 0.78
N LEU A 47 -27.17 22.93 1.21
CA LEU A 47 -27.15 24.36 1.56
C LEU A 47 -26.98 25.27 0.34
N GLY A 48 -26.88 24.74 -0.88
CA GLY A 48 -26.71 25.50 -2.12
C GLY A 48 -25.25 25.78 -2.49
N ILE A 49 -24.27 25.12 -1.83
CA ILE A 49 -22.87 25.22 -2.23
C ILE A 49 -22.70 24.42 -3.52
N ASP A 50 -22.12 25.07 -4.52
CA ASP A 50 -21.85 24.46 -5.82
C ASP A 50 -20.91 23.25 -5.64
N PRO A 51 -21.27 22.04 -6.14
CA PRO A 51 -20.39 20.86 -6.11
C PRO A 51 -18.99 21.11 -6.67
N ALA A 52 -18.83 21.99 -7.66
CA ALA A 52 -17.52 22.38 -8.22
C ALA A 52 -16.61 23.10 -7.20
N ASN A 53 -17.16 23.65 -6.13
CA ASN A 53 -16.40 24.29 -5.06
C ASN A 53 -15.96 23.31 -3.94
N ILE A 54 -16.30 22.02 -4.06
CA ILE A 54 -16.00 20.99 -3.07
C ILE A 54 -14.95 20.05 -3.61
N LEU A 55 -13.84 19.91 -2.89
CA LEU A 55 -12.76 18.96 -3.17
C LEU A 55 -12.62 17.99 -1.99
N THR A 56 -12.69 16.69 -2.26
CA THR A 56 -12.42 15.67 -1.25
C THR A 56 -11.24 14.80 -1.71
N LEU A 57 -10.21 14.74 -0.89
CA LEU A 57 -8.96 14.01 -1.16
C LEU A 57 -8.84 12.78 -0.25
N THR A 58 -8.42 11.66 -0.82
CA THR A 58 -8.15 10.42 -0.11
C THR A 58 -6.90 9.72 -0.68
N PHE A 59 -6.57 8.51 -0.18
CA PHE A 59 -5.36 7.79 -0.59
C PHE A 59 -5.61 6.69 -1.63
N THR A 60 -6.84 6.15 -1.75
CA THR A 60 -7.15 5.06 -2.70
C THR A 60 -8.32 5.42 -3.61
N ASN A 61 -8.29 4.94 -4.85
CA ASN A 61 -9.38 5.14 -5.80
C ASN A 61 -10.68 4.48 -5.33
N LYS A 62 -10.57 3.30 -4.71
CA LYS A 62 -11.72 2.61 -4.11
C LYS A 62 -12.43 3.49 -3.09
N ALA A 63 -11.68 4.09 -2.14
CA ALA A 63 -12.24 5.00 -1.15
C ALA A 63 -12.89 6.23 -1.80
N ALA A 64 -12.24 6.82 -2.82
CA ALA A 64 -12.76 7.97 -3.56
C ALA A 64 -14.10 7.64 -4.26
N ASN A 65 -14.16 6.49 -4.96
CA ASN A 65 -15.37 6.03 -5.64
C ASN A 65 -16.49 5.71 -4.66
N GLU A 66 -16.20 4.97 -3.58
CA GLU A 66 -17.17 4.65 -2.54
C GLU A 66 -17.73 5.92 -1.86
N MET A 67 -16.87 6.90 -1.57
CA MET A 67 -17.31 8.19 -1.01
C MET A 67 -18.20 8.94 -1.98
N ARG A 68 -17.83 8.98 -3.28
CA ARG A 68 -18.63 9.64 -4.31
C ARG A 68 -20.02 9.02 -4.40
N ASP A 69 -20.11 7.71 -4.56
CA ASP A 69 -21.36 6.99 -4.73
C ASP A 69 -22.26 7.15 -3.50
N ARG A 70 -21.65 7.11 -2.31
CA ARG A 70 -22.35 7.30 -1.03
C ARG A 70 -22.83 8.74 -0.87
N ALA A 71 -22.06 9.75 -1.24
CA ALA A 71 -22.45 11.14 -1.19
C ALA A 71 -23.62 11.43 -2.14
N LEU A 72 -23.53 10.91 -3.38
CA LEU A 72 -24.59 11.06 -4.39
C LEU A 72 -25.89 10.34 -3.99
N SER A 73 -25.80 9.18 -3.34
CA SER A 73 -27.00 8.46 -2.86
C SER A 73 -27.79 9.21 -1.78
N LEU A 74 -27.21 10.22 -1.15
CA LEU A 74 -27.85 11.10 -0.16
C LEU A 74 -28.54 12.32 -0.78
N LEU A 75 -28.35 12.56 -2.08
CA LEU A 75 -28.82 13.74 -2.81
C LEU A 75 -29.85 13.32 -3.87
N GLU A 76 -30.88 14.11 -4.10
CA GLU A 76 -31.99 13.78 -5.01
C GLU A 76 -31.75 14.28 -6.44
N ASP A 77 -31.03 15.39 -6.67
CA ASP A 77 -30.73 15.94 -8.00
C ASP A 77 -29.42 16.72 -7.97
N VAL A 78 -28.36 16.16 -8.53
CA VAL A 78 -27.07 16.83 -8.66
C VAL A 78 -26.70 16.92 -10.14
N ARG A 79 -26.55 18.11 -10.70
CA ARG A 79 -26.18 18.31 -12.10
C ARG A 79 -24.85 17.69 -12.45
N TYR A 80 -23.88 17.72 -11.53
CA TYR A 80 -22.56 17.13 -11.67
C TYR A 80 -21.99 16.81 -10.27
N PRO A 81 -21.22 15.72 -10.15
CA PRO A 81 -20.68 15.33 -8.84
C PRO A 81 -19.56 16.29 -8.39
N PRO A 82 -19.37 16.46 -7.06
CA PRO A 82 -18.18 17.12 -6.54
C PRO A 82 -16.92 16.30 -6.85
N LEU A 83 -15.74 16.94 -6.84
CA LEU A 83 -14.49 16.25 -7.11
C LEU A 83 -14.05 15.46 -5.87
N LEU A 84 -14.27 14.15 -5.90
CA LEU A 84 -13.75 13.21 -4.91
C LEU A 84 -12.71 12.31 -5.60
N CYS A 85 -11.45 12.45 -5.20
CA CYS A 85 -10.35 11.74 -5.85
C CYS A 85 -9.16 11.54 -4.91
N THR A 86 -8.14 10.81 -5.38
CA THR A 86 -6.86 10.73 -4.65
C THR A 86 -6.02 11.99 -4.87
N PHE A 87 -5.05 12.25 -3.96
CA PHE A 87 -4.07 13.33 -4.15
C PHE A 87 -3.39 13.24 -5.52
N HIS A 88 -2.98 12.04 -5.94
CA HIS A 88 -2.33 11.82 -7.23
C HIS A 88 -3.27 12.07 -8.43
N LYS A 89 -4.55 11.67 -8.33
CA LYS A 89 -5.54 11.96 -9.38
C LYS A 89 -5.78 13.47 -9.50
N PHE A 90 -5.85 14.17 -8.37
CA PHE A 90 -5.92 15.63 -8.38
C PHE A 90 -4.72 16.25 -9.07
N GLY A 91 -3.49 15.83 -8.70
CA GLY A 91 -2.25 16.29 -9.33
C GLY A 91 -2.22 16.01 -10.83
N LEU A 92 -2.61 14.81 -11.25
CA LEU A 92 -2.70 14.42 -12.66
C LEU A 92 -3.66 15.34 -13.44
N LEU A 93 -4.89 15.55 -12.91
CA LEU A 93 -5.87 16.43 -13.54
C LEU A 93 -5.36 17.88 -13.64
N PHE A 94 -4.73 18.36 -12.56
CA PHE A 94 -4.15 19.71 -12.55
C PHE A 94 -3.01 19.87 -13.58
N LEU A 95 -2.09 18.90 -13.65
CA LEU A 95 -0.96 18.91 -14.57
C LEU A 95 -1.41 18.83 -16.04
N LYS A 96 -2.47 18.10 -16.37
CA LYS A 96 -3.02 18.06 -17.74
C LYS A 96 -3.36 19.44 -18.29
N PHE A 97 -3.70 20.41 -17.42
CA PHE A 97 -4.03 21.78 -17.83
C PHE A 97 -2.88 22.77 -17.65
N HIS A 98 -1.95 22.52 -16.73
CA HIS A 98 -1.03 23.56 -16.26
C HIS A 98 0.46 23.22 -16.38
N ILE A 99 0.85 21.98 -16.77
CA ILE A 99 2.27 21.57 -16.83
C ILE A 99 3.09 22.41 -17.83
N ASN A 100 2.45 23.02 -18.82
CA ASN A 100 3.08 23.94 -19.77
C ASN A 100 3.72 25.15 -19.09
N LYS A 101 3.26 25.55 -17.90
CA LYS A 101 3.90 26.61 -17.08
C LYS A 101 5.31 26.24 -16.62
N LEU A 102 5.68 24.97 -16.67
CA LEU A 102 7.04 24.44 -16.43
C LEU A 102 7.80 24.14 -17.72
N GLY A 103 7.32 24.62 -18.90
CA GLY A 103 7.95 24.40 -20.20
C GLY A 103 7.80 22.96 -20.72
N ARG A 104 6.85 22.17 -20.19
CA ARG A 104 6.61 20.78 -20.57
C ARG A 104 5.30 20.64 -21.36
N ASN A 105 5.17 19.52 -22.11
CA ASN A 105 3.99 19.27 -22.93
C ASN A 105 2.89 18.58 -22.11
N ASN A 106 1.62 18.95 -22.32
CA ASN A 106 0.45 18.38 -21.65
C ASN A 106 0.23 16.88 -21.98
N GLY A 107 0.79 16.37 -23.08
CA GLY A 107 0.82 14.95 -23.46
C GLY A 107 1.93 14.15 -22.75
N PHE A 108 2.22 14.44 -21.50
CA PHE A 108 3.20 13.68 -20.72
C PHE A 108 2.73 12.26 -20.43
N VAL A 109 3.69 11.34 -20.25
CA VAL A 109 3.44 9.93 -19.90
C VAL A 109 3.76 9.72 -18.42
N VAL A 110 2.83 9.09 -17.68
CA VAL A 110 3.05 8.70 -16.29
C VAL A 110 3.77 7.35 -16.26
N ILE A 111 4.95 7.32 -15.63
CA ILE A 111 5.78 6.12 -15.48
C ILE A 111 5.64 5.49 -14.09
N ASP A 112 5.73 4.15 -14.04
CA ASP A 112 5.66 3.39 -12.79
C ASP A 112 7.04 3.22 -12.11
N THR A 113 7.02 2.56 -10.94
CA THR A 113 8.24 2.33 -10.14
C THR A 113 9.27 1.45 -10.87
N ASP A 114 8.84 0.50 -11.70
CA ASP A 114 9.76 -0.35 -12.44
C ASP A 114 10.38 0.41 -13.61
N ASP A 115 9.61 1.27 -14.24
CA ASP A 115 10.09 2.18 -15.28
C ASP A 115 11.15 3.12 -14.69
N LYS A 116 10.88 3.71 -13.51
CA LYS A 116 11.85 4.49 -12.73
C LYS A 116 13.14 3.72 -12.48
N LYS A 117 13.05 2.47 -12.00
CA LYS A 117 14.22 1.60 -11.77
C LYS A 117 15.00 1.29 -13.05
N ARG A 118 14.30 1.08 -14.19
CA ARG A 118 14.96 0.82 -15.49
C ARG A 118 15.71 2.04 -15.99
N ILE A 119 15.13 3.22 -15.85
CA ILE A 119 15.79 4.49 -16.20
C ILE A 119 17.06 4.65 -15.35
N ILE A 120 16.97 4.53 -14.04
CA ILE A 120 18.11 4.62 -13.13
C ILE A 120 19.19 3.58 -13.49
N LYS A 121 18.79 2.35 -13.79
CA LYS A 121 19.72 1.28 -14.22
C LYS A 121 20.48 1.63 -15.48
N SER A 122 19.87 2.37 -16.42
CA SER A 122 20.52 2.76 -17.68
C SER A 122 21.68 3.74 -17.49
N PHE A 123 21.75 4.45 -16.38
CA PHE A 123 22.86 5.39 -16.08
C PHE A 123 24.13 4.68 -15.59
N GLY A 124 24.04 3.40 -15.21
CA GLY A 124 25.17 2.61 -14.69
C GLY A 124 25.60 3.07 -13.30
N THR A 125 25.44 2.21 -12.31
CA THR A 125 25.82 2.52 -10.93
C THR A 125 26.10 1.25 -10.14
N ASP A 126 27.03 1.35 -9.17
CA ASP A 126 27.30 0.29 -8.19
C ASP A 126 26.38 0.38 -6.97
N VAL A 127 25.62 1.49 -6.82
CA VAL A 127 24.63 1.65 -5.73
C VAL A 127 23.38 0.83 -6.07
N PRO A 128 22.79 0.07 -5.10
CA PRO A 128 21.59 -0.70 -5.34
C PRO A 128 20.45 0.17 -5.91
N ILE A 129 19.94 -0.22 -7.08
CA ILE A 129 18.94 0.57 -7.83
C ILE A 129 17.66 0.83 -6.99
N SER A 130 17.25 -0.16 -6.19
CA SER A 130 16.12 -0.01 -5.27
C SER A 130 16.34 1.07 -4.22
N LEU A 131 17.57 1.20 -3.72
CA LEU A 131 17.95 2.26 -2.77
C LEU A 131 17.91 3.62 -3.46
N VAL A 132 18.52 3.74 -4.66
CA VAL A 132 18.50 5.00 -5.42
C VAL A 132 17.06 5.44 -5.69
N ALA A 133 16.22 4.53 -6.18
CA ALA A 133 14.82 4.84 -6.48
C ALA A 133 14.02 5.28 -5.25
N SER A 134 14.23 4.63 -4.10
CA SER A 134 13.55 4.99 -2.84
C SER A 134 14.03 6.33 -2.28
N GLU A 135 15.35 6.60 -2.34
CA GLU A 135 15.90 7.87 -1.90
C GLU A 135 15.44 9.05 -2.76
N ILE A 136 15.39 8.88 -4.09
CA ILE A 136 14.83 9.89 -4.99
C ILE A 136 13.37 10.20 -4.62
N SER A 137 12.54 9.18 -4.39
CA SER A 137 11.15 9.39 -3.96
C SER A 137 11.08 10.12 -2.62
N ARG A 138 11.93 9.75 -1.66
CA ARG A 138 12.00 10.41 -0.35
C ARG A 138 12.37 11.89 -0.49
N TYR A 139 13.38 12.21 -1.30
CA TYR A 139 13.80 13.61 -1.55
C TYR A 139 12.70 14.42 -2.25
N LYS A 140 12.06 13.86 -3.28
CA LYS A 140 10.92 14.50 -3.96
C LYS A 140 9.79 14.84 -2.98
N ASN A 141 9.38 13.88 -2.17
CA ASN A 141 8.30 14.05 -1.19
C ASN A 141 8.68 14.98 -0.01
N SER A 142 9.96 15.23 0.19
CA SER A 142 10.48 16.23 1.14
C SER A 142 10.80 17.58 0.48
N LEU A 143 10.56 17.74 -0.83
CA LEU A 143 10.89 18.92 -1.62
C LEU A 143 12.38 19.31 -1.57
N ILE A 144 13.25 18.30 -1.51
CA ILE A 144 14.72 18.47 -1.50
C ILE A 144 15.23 18.22 -2.92
N ASP A 145 15.90 19.20 -3.50
CA ASP A 145 16.44 19.08 -4.86
C ASP A 145 17.79 18.32 -4.89
N PRO A 146 18.24 17.86 -6.09
CA PRO A 146 19.47 17.09 -6.22
C PRO A 146 20.72 17.82 -5.72
N GLN A 147 20.80 19.14 -5.87
CA GLN A 147 21.95 19.94 -5.44
C GLN A 147 22.00 20.01 -3.92
N GLU A 148 20.86 20.26 -3.26
CA GLU A 148 20.75 20.29 -1.80
C GLU A 148 21.13 18.93 -1.20
N VAL A 149 20.72 17.80 -1.85
CA VAL A 149 21.13 16.45 -1.45
C VAL A 149 22.64 16.30 -1.55
N TYR A 150 23.26 16.78 -2.66
CA TYR A 150 24.70 16.68 -2.88
C TYR A 150 25.50 17.46 -1.83
N GLU A 151 25.05 18.67 -1.51
CA GLU A 151 25.70 19.55 -0.54
C GLU A 151 25.64 19.01 0.90
N LYS A 152 24.48 18.41 1.27
CA LYS A 152 24.27 17.82 2.60
C LYS A 152 24.84 16.40 2.77
N ALA A 153 25.25 15.76 1.67
CA ALA A 153 25.71 14.37 1.72
C ALA A 153 27.13 14.25 2.29
N GLU A 154 27.26 13.61 3.45
CA GLU A 154 28.55 13.28 4.06
C GLU A 154 29.21 12.05 3.42
N LYS A 155 28.42 11.01 3.07
CA LYS A 155 28.91 9.76 2.52
C LYS A 155 28.97 9.81 0.97
N LYS A 156 30.02 9.22 0.39
CA LYS A 156 30.23 9.13 -1.07
C LYS A 156 29.01 8.51 -1.78
N GLU A 157 28.38 7.52 -1.16
CA GLU A 157 27.19 6.85 -1.70
C GLU A 157 26.03 7.83 -1.95
N TYR A 158 25.73 8.71 -0.96
CA TYR A 158 24.67 9.71 -1.10
C TYR A 158 25.01 10.81 -2.10
N LYS A 159 26.30 11.16 -2.28
CA LYS A 159 26.73 12.04 -3.36
C LYS A 159 26.51 11.40 -4.75
N THR A 160 26.70 10.08 -4.86
CA THR A 160 26.37 9.35 -6.07
C THR A 160 24.87 9.32 -6.32
N ILE A 161 24.06 9.10 -5.27
CA ILE A 161 22.59 9.16 -5.37
C ILE A 161 22.12 10.55 -5.83
N ALA A 162 22.70 11.64 -5.30
CA ALA A 162 22.35 12.99 -5.72
C ALA A 162 22.62 13.24 -7.21
N LYS A 163 23.75 12.77 -7.75
CA LYS A 163 24.07 12.85 -9.18
C LYS A 163 23.10 12.02 -10.04
N LEU A 164 22.75 10.81 -9.58
CA LEU A 164 21.78 9.97 -10.27
C LEU A 164 20.38 10.58 -10.22
N TYR A 165 20.03 11.29 -9.14
CA TYR A 165 18.79 12.03 -9.01
C TYR A 165 18.73 13.16 -10.03
N GLU A 166 19.80 13.96 -10.17
CA GLU A 166 19.88 15.01 -11.20
C GLU A 166 19.76 14.44 -12.63
N GLN A 167 20.47 13.36 -12.93
CA GLN A 167 20.38 12.67 -14.22
C GLN A 167 18.97 12.14 -14.49
N TYR A 168 18.31 11.61 -13.46
CA TYR A 168 16.94 11.11 -13.54
C TYR A 168 15.96 12.24 -13.82
N GLU A 169 16.02 13.36 -13.08
CA GLU A 169 15.16 14.53 -13.31
C GLU A 169 15.33 15.08 -14.75
N ASN A 170 16.57 15.21 -15.21
CA ASN A 170 16.86 15.68 -16.56
C ASN A 170 16.31 14.70 -17.61
N TYR A 171 16.44 13.40 -17.39
CA TYR A 171 15.94 12.37 -18.30
C TYR A 171 14.41 12.42 -18.43
N ILE A 172 13.68 12.39 -17.29
CA ILE A 172 12.21 12.40 -17.32
C ILE A 172 11.66 13.72 -17.88
N ALA A 173 12.31 14.85 -17.57
CA ALA A 173 11.92 16.14 -18.11
C ALA A 173 12.11 16.20 -19.64
N SER A 174 13.27 15.77 -20.16
CA SER A 174 13.60 15.78 -21.60
C SER A 174 12.73 14.83 -22.43
N ASN A 175 12.26 13.72 -21.81
CA ASN A 175 11.39 12.74 -22.47
C ASN A 175 9.90 12.96 -22.16
N ASN A 176 9.53 14.09 -21.57
CA ASN A 176 8.17 14.43 -21.17
C ASN A 176 7.48 13.32 -20.32
N LEU A 177 8.25 12.69 -19.41
CA LEU A 177 7.79 11.67 -18.50
C LEU A 177 7.54 12.27 -17.11
N VAL A 178 6.53 11.77 -16.40
CA VAL A 178 6.15 12.17 -15.05
C VAL A 178 6.09 10.91 -14.21
N ASP A 179 6.82 10.84 -13.08
CA ASP A 179 6.64 9.74 -12.15
C ASP A 179 5.51 10.05 -11.13
N PHE A 180 5.18 9.07 -10.28
CA PHE A 180 4.12 9.24 -9.29
C PHE A 180 4.38 10.40 -8.33
N ASP A 181 5.64 10.58 -7.90
CA ASP A 181 5.99 11.66 -6.99
C ASP A 181 5.80 13.02 -7.68
N ASP A 182 6.13 13.11 -8.98
CA ASP A 182 6.00 14.32 -9.78
C ASP A 182 4.57 14.81 -9.93
N LEU A 183 3.58 13.92 -9.88
CA LEU A 183 2.18 14.35 -9.94
C LEU A 183 1.86 15.38 -8.85
N LEU A 184 2.49 15.25 -7.68
CA LEU A 184 2.32 16.18 -6.57
C LEU A 184 3.39 17.27 -6.55
N VAL A 185 4.65 16.92 -6.78
CA VAL A 185 5.79 17.86 -6.78
C VAL A 185 5.60 18.96 -7.81
N LEU A 186 5.28 18.60 -9.05
CA LEU A 186 5.09 19.58 -10.13
C LEU A 186 3.83 20.40 -9.92
N THR A 187 2.75 19.81 -9.39
CA THR A 187 1.54 20.54 -8.99
C THR A 187 1.86 21.61 -7.94
N TYR A 188 2.59 21.21 -6.88
CA TYR A 188 3.03 22.16 -5.84
C TYR A 188 3.93 23.27 -6.42
N LYS A 189 4.93 22.91 -7.25
CA LYS A 189 5.84 23.88 -7.88
C LYS A 189 5.09 24.90 -8.73
N ILE A 190 4.09 24.48 -9.51
CA ILE A 190 3.28 25.41 -10.33
C ILE A 190 2.50 26.40 -9.44
N LEU A 191 1.85 25.89 -8.37
CA LEU A 191 1.11 26.72 -7.42
C LEU A 191 2.02 27.65 -6.59
N GLU A 192 3.29 27.28 -6.42
CA GLU A 192 4.31 28.13 -5.76
C GLU A 192 4.78 29.24 -6.68
N LEU A 193 5.02 28.93 -7.96
CA LEU A 193 5.55 29.88 -8.95
C LEU A 193 4.50 30.87 -9.45
N ASP A 194 3.23 30.45 -9.56
CA ASP A 194 2.14 31.26 -10.09
C ASP A 194 1.10 31.59 -8.99
N SER A 195 1.30 32.69 -8.30
CA SER A 195 0.43 33.15 -7.23
C SER A 195 -1.01 33.46 -7.68
N ASN A 196 -1.22 33.89 -8.94
CA ASN A 196 -2.55 34.12 -9.48
C ASN A 196 -3.29 32.79 -9.66
N LEU A 197 -2.65 31.80 -10.29
CA LEU A 197 -3.22 30.45 -10.43
C LEU A 197 -3.48 29.80 -9.07
N CYS A 198 -2.58 29.98 -8.10
CA CYS A 198 -2.78 29.51 -6.72
C CYS A 198 -4.06 30.13 -6.12
N LYS A 199 -4.24 31.43 -6.26
CA LYS A 199 -5.43 32.14 -5.81
C LYS A 199 -6.71 31.66 -6.51
N GLU A 200 -6.70 31.53 -7.83
CA GLU A 200 -7.83 31.03 -8.61
C GLU A 200 -8.20 29.59 -8.22
N THR A 201 -7.20 28.72 -8.05
CA THR A 201 -7.41 27.33 -7.62
C THR A 201 -8.02 27.26 -6.22
N SER A 202 -7.52 28.07 -5.29
CA SER A 202 -8.05 28.16 -3.92
C SER A 202 -9.48 28.74 -3.91
N GLN A 203 -9.78 29.72 -4.73
CA GLN A 203 -11.14 30.27 -4.86
C GLN A 203 -12.13 29.30 -5.51
N ARG A 204 -11.65 28.43 -6.39
CA ARG A 204 -12.44 27.35 -6.99
C ARG A 204 -12.83 26.31 -5.95
N TYR A 205 -11.87 25.80 -5.17
CA TYR A 205 -12.12 24.76 -4.17
C TYR A 205 -12.27 25.36 -2.77
N LYS A 206 -13.43 25.98 -2.52
CA LYS A 206 -13.72 26.69 -1.26
C LYS A 206 -13.85 25.78 -0.06
N TYR A 207 -14.21 24.50 -0.25
CA TYR A 207 -14.40 23.52 0.81
C TYR A 207 -13.55 22.30 0.49
N ILE A 208 -12.52 22.08 1.27
CA ILE A 208 -11.58 20.98 1.07
C ILE A 208 -11.74 19.97 2.22
N MET A 209 -11.87 18.70 1.88
CA MET A 209 -11.91 17.59 2.83
C MET A 209 -10.79 16.60 2.53
N VAL A 210 -10.16 16.08 3.58
CA VAL A 210 -9.09 15.10 3.48
C VAL A 210 -9.40 13.92 4.41
N ASP A 211 -9.50 12.72 3.84
CA ASP A 211 -9.60 11.47 4.60
C ASP A 211 -8.21 10.87 4.84
N GLU A 212 -8.09 10.05 5.89
CA GLU A 212 -6.85 9.40 6.33
C GLU A 212 -5.68 10.41 6.53
N TYR A 213 -5.97 11.59 7.08
CA TYR A 213 -5.04 12.71 7.18
C TYR A 213 -3.73 12.37 7.92
N GLN A 214 -3.73 11.41 8.84
CA GLN A 214 -2.55 10.92 9.55
C GLN A 214 -1.49 10.27 8.63
N ASP A 215 -1.84 9.94 7.39
CA ASP A 215 -0.92 9.35 6.42
C ASP A 215 -0.32 10.37 5.45
N THR A 216 -0.63 11.66 5.63
CA THR A 216 -0.09 12.72 4.79
C THR A 216 1.39 12.96 5.05
N ASN A 217 2.14 13.20 3.97
CA ASN A 217 3.55 13.63 4.03
C ASN A 217 3.69 15.16 3.96
N GLU A 218 4.92 15.66 4.05
CA GLU A 218 5.23 17.09 4.00
C GLU A 218 4.76 17.76 2.71
N LEU A 219 4.96 17.13 1.55
CA LEU A 219 4.52 17.66 0.25
C LEU A 219 3.00 17.81 0.19
N GLN A 220 2.25 16.79 0.63
CA GLN A 220 0.78 16.83 0.66
C GLN A 220 0.28 17.91 1.63
N TYR A 221 0.90 18.05 2.79
CA TYR A 221 0.59 19.13 3.72
C TYR A 221 0.80 20.51 3.07
N ARG A 222 1.95 20.74 2.43
CA ARG A 222 2.22 22.02 1.75
C ARG A 222 1.27 22.27 0.58
N LEU A 223 0.93 21.22 -0.17
CA LEU A 223 -0.06 21.33 -1.24
C LEU A 223 -1.44 21.78 -0.69
N LEU A 224 -1.90 21.18 0.41
CA LEU A 224 -3.14 21.60 1.06
C LEU A 224 -3.08 23.04 1.53
N ARG A 225 -1.95 23.50 2.06
CA ARG A 225 -1.75 24.92 2.42
C ARG A 225 -1.90 25.86 1.21
N LYS A 226 -1.42 25.46 0.03
CA LYS A 226 -1.62 26.22 -1.23
C LYS A 226 -3.08 26.21 -1.68
N LEU A 227 -3.75 25.08 -1.59
CA LEU A 227 -5.17 24.97 -1.93
C LEU A 227 -6.06 25.78 -0.97
N CYS A 228 -5.62 26.02 0.26
CA CYS A 228 -6.28 26.87 1.24
C CYS A 228 -5.77 28.32 1.26
N TYR A 229 -5.08 28.78 0.22
CA TYR A 229 -4.41 30.09 0.17
C TYR A 229 -5.33 31.28 0.46
N THR A 230 -6.60 31.24 0.03
CA THR A 230 -7.57 32.33 0.20
C THR A 230 -8.62 32.10 1.28
N HIS A 231 -8.60 30.92 1.94
CA HIS A 231 -9.58 30.53 2.96
C HIS A 231 -8.99 29.47 3.91
N ASN A 232 -9.68 29.19 5.03
CA ASN A 232 -9.28 28.16 5.99
C ASN A 232 -10.31 27.00 6.08
N ASN A 233 -11.18 26.81 5.07
CA ASN A 233 -12.20 25.78 5.06
C ASN A 233 -11.60 24.39 4.74
N LEU A 234 -10.75 23.92 5.63
CA LEU A 234 -10.11 22.60 5.56
C LEU A 234 -10.66 21.67 6.64
N CYS A 235 -11.39 20.66 6.22
CA CYS A 235 -11.83 19.59 7.09
C CYS A 235 -10.93 18.37 6.91
N VAL A 236 -10.21 17.99 7.94
CA VAL A 236 -9.38 16.78 7.92
C VAL A 236 -9.97 15.70 8.83
N VAL A 237 -9.96 14.48 8.35
CA VAL A 237 -10.44 13.31 9.11
C VAL A 237 -9.31 12.31 9.20
N GLY A 238 -9.04 11.81 10.39
CA GLY A 238 -7.96 10.86 10.59
C GLY A 238 -8.01 10.18 11.94
N ASP A 239 -7.14 9.22 12.06
CA ASP A 239 -6.88 8.44 13.25
C ASP A 239 -5.35 8.40 13.51
N ASP A 240 -4.87 9.19 14.44
CA ASP A 240 -3.45 9.23 14.83
C ASP A 240 -2.94 7.84 15.25
N ASP A 241 -3.80 7.00 15.83
CA ASP A 241 -3.48 5.63 16.21
C ASP A 241 -3.41 4.67 14.99
N GLN A 242 -3.75 5.11 13.78
CA GLN A 242 -3.63 4.36 12.51
C GLN A 242 -2.56 4.92 11.56
N SER A 243 -1.65 5.78 12.02
CA SER A 243 -0.51 6.25 11.22
C SER A 243 0.57 5.16 11.15
N ILE A 244 0.61 4.45 10.01
CA ILE A 244 1.47 3.27 9.78
C ILE A 244 2.30 3.36 8.50
N TYR A 245 2.42 4.53 7.90
CA TYR A 245 3.17 4.76 6.66
C TYR A 245 4.35 5.73 6.84
N GLY A 246 4.91 5.83 8.05
CA GLY A 246 6.12 6.63 8.31
C GLY A 246 7.28 6.23 7.42
N TRP A 247 7.45 4.94 7.13
CA TRP A 247 8.44 4.42 6.19
C TRP A 247 8.23 4.87 4.71
N ARG A 248 7.02 5.36 4.36
CA ARG A 248 6.70 6.02 3.08
C ARG A 248 6.76 7.54 3.16
N GLY A 249 7.23 8.10 4.28
CA GLY A 249 7.34 9.53 4.48
C GLY A 249 6.11 10.21 5.07
N ALA A 250 5.09 9.45 5.52
CA ALA A 250 3.99 10.01 6.28
C ALA A 250 4.51 10.67 7.56
N ASN A 251 3.95 11.83 7.89
CA ASN A 251 4.34 12.61 9.07
C ASN A 251 3.17 12.72 10.03
N ILE A 252 3.20 11.92 11.10
CA ILE A 252 2.15 11.92 12.12
C ILE A 252 1.94 13.31 12.75
N LYS A 253 2.97 14.16 12.78
CA LYS A 253 2.85 15.52 13.32
C LYS A 253 1.82 16.37 12.59
N ASN A 254 1.56 16.07 11.31
CA ASN A 254 0.54 16.79 10.56
C ASN A 254 -0.83 16.73 11.24
N ILE A 255 -1.22 15.56 11.79
CA ILE A 255 -2.48 15.44 12.52
C ILE A 255 -2.35 15.86 13.98
N LEU A 256 -1.23 15.54 14.66
CA LEU A 256 -1.02 15.88 16.06
C LEU A 256 -0.96 17.40 16.27
N GLU A 257 -0.33 18.12 15.34
CA GLU A 257 -0.11 19.56 15.41
C GLU A 257 -1.08 20.37 14.53
N PHE A 258 -2.15 19.75 14.01
CA PHE A 258 -3.11 20.43 13.14
C PHE A 258 -3.71 21.69 13.81
N HIS A 259 -3.95 21.63 15.11
CA HIS A 259 -4.48 22.73 15.90
C HIS A 259 -3.51 23.94 15.99
N ASN A 260 -2.23 23.73 15.73
CA ASN A 260 -1.22 24.80 15.66
C ASN A 260 -1.06 25.39 14.26
N SER A 261 -1.64 24.74 13.24
CA SER A 261 -1.50 25.12 11.84
C SER A 261 -2.52 26.16 11.36
N PHE A 262 -3.62 26.35 12.11
CA PHE A 262 -4.70 27.26 11.80
C PHE A 262 -5.25 27.88 13.09
N ASP A 263 -5.79 29.11 12.98
CA ASP A 263 -6.53 29.75 14.06
C ASP A 263 -7.92 29.12 14.18
N ASP A 264 -8.47 29.08 15.41
CA ASP A 264 -9.84 28.64 15.72
C ASP A 264 -10.21 27.24 15.22
N VAL A 265 -9.30 26.28 15.32
CA VAL A 265 -9.54 24.89 14.89
C VAL A 265 -10.63 24.24 15.73
N LYS A 266 -11.71 23.81 15.09
CA LYS A 266 -12.70 22.93 15.71
C LYS A 266 -12.18 21.49 15.73
N ILE A 267 -12.22 20.84 16.89
CA ILE A 267 -11.88 19.42 17.03
C ILE A 267 -13.13 18.65 17.46
N THR A 268 -13.48 17.61 16.70
CA THR A 268 -14.58 16.69 17.05
C THR A 268 -14.04 15.26 17.13
N LYS A 269 -14.29 14.56 18.25
CA LYS A 269 -13.86 13.17 18.46
C LYS A 269 -15.01 12.21 18.17
N LEU A 270 -14.76 11.19 17.33
CA LEU A 270 -15.70 10.10 17.06
C LEU A 270 -15.23 8.83 17.78
N GLU A 271 -15.80 8.53 18.94
CA GLU A 271 -15.37 7.43 19.82
C GLU A 271 -16.33 6.23 19.82
N LYS A 272 -17.55 6.38 19.26
CA LYS A 272 -18.50 5.27 19.12
C LYS A 272 -18.09 4.39 17.94
N ASN A 273 -17.77 3.14 18.24
CA ASN A 273 -17.37 2.15 17.24
C ASN A 273 -18.57 1.31 16.78
N TYR A 274 -18.78 1.23 15.47
CA TYR A 274 -19.85 0.48 14.79
C TYR A 274 -19.32 -0.75 14.04
N ARG A 275 -18.14 -1.26 14.41
CA ARG A 275 -17.47 -2.39 13.76
C ARG A 275 -17.28 -3.57 14.68
N SER A 276 -16.66 -3.36 15.82
CA SER A 276 -16.09 -4.41 16.66
C SER A 276 -16.82 -4.56 17.99
N THR A 277 -16.72 -5.74 18.62
CA THR A 277 -17.21 -5.99 19.98
C THR A 277 -16.29 -5.38 21.04
N ASN A 278 -16.78 -5.26 22.29
CA ASN A 278 -16.04 -4.65 23.39
C ASN A 278 -14.69 -5.33 23.69
N GLN A 279 -14.61 -6.68 23.60
CA GLN A 279 -13.37 -7.40 23.90
C GLN A 279 -12.25 -7.00 22.91
N ILE A 280 -12.59 -6.90 21.63
CA ILE A 280 -11.65 -6.48 20.58
C ILE A 280 -11.20 -5.03 20.84
N LEU A 281 -12.14 -4.13 21.16
CA LEU A 281 -11.81 -2.73 21.39
C LEU A 281 -11.01 -2.51 22.68
N ARG A 282 -11.29 -3.27 23.76
CA ARG A 282 -10.45 -3.22 24.97
C ARG A 282 -9.01 -3.56 24.65
N ALA A 283 -8.79 -4.68 23.94
CA ALA A 283 -7.44 -5.09 23.56
C ALA A 283 -6.74 -4.05 22.68
N ALA A 284 -7.47 -3.40 21.76
CA ALA A 284 -6.93 -2.34 20.93
C ALA A 284 -6.60 -1.07 21.74
N ASN A 285 -7.51 -0.63 22.61
CA ASN A 285 -7.30 0.52 23.49
C ASN A 285 -6.13 0.29 24.45
N ASP A 286 -6.10 -0.87 25.14
CA ASP A 286 -5.01 -1.23 26.07
C ASP A 286 -3.66 -1.24 25.36
N LEU A 287 -3.60 -1.80 24.13
CA LEU A 287 -2.37 -1.82 23.34
C LEU A 287 -1.88 -0.41 23.02
N ILE A 288 -2.76 0.43 22.49
CA ILE A 288 -2.35 1.73 21.96
C ILE A 288 -2.08 2.78 23.06
N GLU A 289 -2.59 2.57 24.26
CA GLU A 289 -2.30 3.43 25.42
C GLU A 289 -0.81 3.49 25.79
N HIS A 290 -0.02 2.50 25.37
CA HIS A 290 1.43 2.48 25.58
C HIS A 290 2.20 3.46 24.68
N ASN A 291 1.55 4.08 23.68
CA ASN A 291 2.15 5.13 22.85
C ASN A 291 2.05 6.49 23.56
N ARG A 292 3.08 7.31 23.38
CA ARG A 292 3.16 8.65 23.97
C ARG A 292 2.70 9.74 23.00
N GLU A 293 3.04 9.58 21.72
CA GLU A 293 2.68 10.54 20.66
C GLU A 293 1.29 10.24 20.13
N ARG A 294 0.26 10.78 20.82
CA ARG A 294 -1.15 10.64 20.44
C ARG A 294 -2.02 11.75 21.03
N ILE A 295 -3.11 12.09 20.33
CA ILE A 295 -4.14 13.05 20.82
C ILE A 295 -5.00 12.41 21.92
N GLY A 296 -5.14 11.10 21.89
CA GLY A 296 -5.92 10.33 22.86
C GLY A 296 -7.42 10.32 22.57
N LYS A 297 -7.92 9.10 22.39
CA LYS A 297 -9.34 8.76 22.28
C LYS A 297 -9.57 7.36 22.82
N ASN A 298 -10.82 7.01 23.14
CA ASN A 298 -11.17 5.72 23.70
C ASN A 298 -12.39 5.16 22.96
N LEU A 299 -12.20 4.05 22.23
CA LEU A 299 -13.28 3.46 21.44
C LEU A 299 -14.24 2.66 22.33
N THR A 300 -15.53 2.88 22.12
CA THR A 300 -16.61 2.14 22.78
C THR A 300 -17.51 1.48 21.75
N SER A 301 -17.79 0.18 21.92
CA SER A 301 -18.65 -0.59 21.02
C SER A 301 -20.11 -0.23 21.19
N VAL A 302 -20.83 -0.12 20.07
CA VAL A 302 -22.32 -0.05 20.09
C VAL A 302 -22.95 -1.45 20.12
N PHE A 303 -22.17 -2.53 19.88
CA PHE A 303 -22.66 -3.91 19.88
C PHE A 303 -22.58 -4.61 21.26
N GLY A 304 -21.89 -3.98 22.21
CA GLY A 304 -21.67 -4.60 23.52
C GLY A 304 -20.59 -5.68 23.52
N ASP A 305 -20.71 -6.64 24.44
CA ASP A 305 -19.74 -7.72 24.62
C ASP A 305 -19.87 -8.81 23.54
N GLY A 306 -18.73 -9.33 23.11
CA GLY A 306 -18.61 -10.44 22.18
C GLY A 306 -17.80 -11.61 22.79
N LYS A 307 -17.22 -12.44 21.94
CA LYS A 307 -16.32 -13.52 22.38
C LYS A 307 -14.99 -12.96 22.87
N GLU A 308 -14.40 -13.65 23.83
CA GLU A 308 -13.01 -13.40 24.24
C GLU A 308 -12.05 -13.66 23.06
N ILE A 309 -10.92 -12.96 23.07
CA ILE A 309 -9.89 -13.12 22.03
C ILE A 309 -9.19 -14.46 22.22
N ASP A 310 -9.23 -15.31 21.21
CA ASP A 310 -8.54 -16.58 21.20
C ASP A 310 -7.03 -16.43 20.99
N PHE A 311 -6.26 -17.27 21.68
CA PHE A 311 -4.82 -17.29 21.53
C PHE A 311 -4.27 -18.69 21.27
N ILE A 312 -3.61 -18.90 20.12
CA ILE A 312 -2.98 -20.14 19.71
C ILE A 312 -1.48 -20.07 20.04
N THR A 313 -0.98 -21.07 20.77
CA THR A 313 0.46 -21.25 20.98
C THR A 313 0.88 -22.57 20.35
N SER A 314 1.87 -22.53 19.46
CA SER A 314 2.40 -23.69 18.74
C SER A 314 3.90 -23.84 18.95
N GLY A 315 4.44 -25.02 18.70
CA GLY A 315 5.88 -25.27 18.79
C GLY A 315 6.66 -24.62 17.65
N ASP A 316 6.10 -24.68 16.44
CA ASP A 316 6.70 -24.18 15.21
C ASP A 316 5.67 -23.63 14.21
N GLU A 317 6.17 -23.07 13.11
CA GLU A 317 5.38 -22.47 12.04
C GLU A 317 4.42 -23.43 11.32
N SER A 318 4.78 -24.72 11.23
CA SER A 318 3.94 -25.74 10.59
C SER A 318 2.74 -26.09 11.47
N GLN A 319 2.94 -26.21 12.78
CA GLN A 319 1.85 -26.46 13.74
C GLN A 319 0.92 -25.25 13.84
N GLU A 320 1.45 -24.02 13.79
CA GLU A 320 0.67 -22.79 13.81
C GLU A 320 -0.25 -22.72 12.59
N SER A 321 0.30 -22.90 11.39
CA SER A 321 -0.46 -22.80 10.14
C SER A 321 -1.55 -23.89 10.06
N GLN A 322 -1.27 -25.12 10.52
CA GLN A 322 -2.27 -26.18 10.59
C GLN A 322 -3.38 -25.87 11.61
N ALA A 323 -3.03 -25.31 12.78
CA ALA A 323 -4.02 -24.93 13.79
C ALA A 323 -4.97 -23.83 13.28
N ILE A 324 -4.41 -22.82 12.60
CA ILE A 324 -5.17 -21.74 11.95
C ILE A 324 -6.07 -22.35 10.86
N ALA A 325 -5.52 -23.15 9.93
CA ALA A 325 -6.27 -23.75 8.82
C ALA A 325 -7.44 -24.62 9.31
N ARG A 326 -7.22 -25.47 10.33
CA ARG A 326 -8.29 -26.29 10.93
C ARG A 326 -9.39 -25.43 11.58
N LYS A 327 -9.04 -24.32 12.21
CA LYS A 327 -10.02 -23.41 12.80
C LYS A 327 -10.83 -22.71 11.70
N ILE A 328 -10.18 -22.27 10.62
CA ILE A 328 -10.85 -21.73 9.43
C ILE A 328 -11.79 -22.76 8.80
N LYS A 329 -11.32 -24.01 8.65
CA LYS A 329 -12.15 -25.11 8.09
C LYS A 329 -13.41 -25.35 8.91
N LYS A 330 -13.32 -25.27 10.25
CA LYS A 330 -14.48 -25.37 11.13
C LYS A 330 -15.46 -24.23 10.93
N LEU A 331 -14.98 -22.98 10.74
CA LEU A 331 -15.83 -21.83 10.46
C LEU A 331 -16.56 -22.01 9.12
N ILE A 332 -15.85 -22.39 8.07
CA ILE A 332 -16.44 -22.66 6.75
C ILE A 332 -17.50 -23.78 6.84
N ASN A 333 -17.18 -24.90 7.51
CA ASN A 333 -18.10 -26.00 7.69
C ASN A 333 -19.33 -25.63 8.55
N SER A 334 -19.25 -24.61 9.39
CA SER A 334 -20.37 -24.07 10.13
C SER A 334 -21.22 -23.06 9.35
N GLY A 335 -20.91 -22.84 8.07
CA GLY A 335 -21.66 -21.96 7.17
C GLY A 335 -21.16 -20.52 7.12
N VAL A 336 -19.98 -20.23 7.66
CA VAL A 336 -19.35 -18.89 7.51
C VAL A 336 -18.86 -18.74 6.06
N ASP A 337 -19.26 -17.65 5.42
CA ASP A 337 -18.81 -17.29 4.08
C ASP A 337 -17.30 -16.99 4.10
N PRO A 338 -16.48 -17.63 3.23
CA PRO A 338 -15.02 -17.45 3.19
C PRO A 338 -14.57 -16.00 3.10
N LYS A 339 -15.26 -15.15 2.35
CA LYS A 339 -14.93 -13.72 2.23
C LYS A 339 -14.92 -12.95 3.56
N ASN A 340 -15.58 -13.45 4.59
CA ASN A 340 -15.64 -12.86 5.92
C ASN A 340 -14.46 -13.26 6.82
N ILE A 341 -13.53 -14.08 6.30
CA ILE A 341 -12.38 -14.62 7.04
C ILE A 341 -11.08 -14.06 6.46
N ALA A 342 -10.20 -13.58 7.32
CA ALA A 342 -8.85 -13.18 6.90
C ALA A 342 -7.77 -13.65 7.86
N VAL A 343 -6.56 -13.84 7.31
CA VAL A 343 -5.34 -14.07 8.08
C VAL A 343 -4.34 -12.98 7.78
N LEU A 344 -3.89 -12.28 8.83
CA LEU A 344 -2.92 -11.20 8.72
C LEU A 344 -1.56 -11.64 9.27
N TYR A 345 -0.51 -11.13 8.63
CA TYR A 345 0.88 -11.27 9.08
C TYR A 345 1.64 -9.96 8.92
N ARG A 346 2.70 -9.78 9.74
CA ARG A 346 3.53 -8.55 9.66
C ARG A 346 4.53 -8.60 8.51
N ILE A 347 5.10 -9.75 8.22
CA ILE A 347 6.10 -9.93 7.15
C ILE A 347 5.66 -11.03 6.18
N ASN A 348 5.86 -10.81 4.88
CA ASN A 348 5.44 -11.72 3.82
C ASN A 348 6.11 -13.10 3.90
N ALA A 349 7.28 -13.22 4.54
CA ALA A 349 7.94 -14.51 4.73
C ALA A 349 7.10 -15.55 5.50
N LEU A 350 6.08 -15.11 6.23
CA LEU A 350 5.17 -16.01 6.96
C LEU A 350 4.08 -16.60 6.06
N SER A 351 3.80 -16.02 4.89
CA SER A 351 2.73 -16.50 4.00
C SER A 351 2.96 -17.94 3.56
N ARG A 352 4.18 -18.32 3.26
CA ARG A 352 4.50 -19.66 2.73
C ARG A 352 4.03 -20.79 3.66
N SER A 353 4.33 -20.71 4.96
CA SER A 353 3.86 -21.72 5.91
C SER A 353 2.35 -21.74 6.04
N LEU A 354 1.71 -20.57 5.98
CA LEU A 354 0.25 -20.43 6.00
C LEU A 354 -0.38 -21.07 4.76
N GLU A 355 0.14 -20.80 3.57
CA GLU A 355 -0.31 -21.41 2.31
C GLU A 355 -0.21 -22.95 2.35
N GLU A 356 0.91 -23.49 2.87
CA GLU A 356 1.07 -24.93 3.05
C GLU A 356 0.01 -25.52 4.00
N GLY A 357 -0.34 -24.80 5.08
CA GLY A 357 -1.39 -25.21 6.01
C GLY A 357 -2.80 -25.19 5.40
N LEU A 358 -3.13 -24.11 4.66
CA LEU A 358 -4.42 -23.97 3.99
C LEU A 358 -4.62 -25.01 2.88
N ASN A 359 -3.58 -25.24 2.06
CA ASN A 359 -3.60 -26.24 0.99
C ASN A 359 -3.81 -27.68 1.55
N LYS A 360 -3.20 -28.03 2.69
CA LYS A 360 -3.41 -29.34 3.34
C LYS A 360 -4.86 -29.56 3.78
N GLU A 361 -5.55 -28.51 4.18
CA GLU A 361 -6.96 -28.58 4.58
C GLU A 361 -7.93 -28.33 3.39
N GLY A 362 -7.40 -28.13 2.16
CA GLY A 362 -8.19 -27.90 0.95
C GLY A 362 -8.98 -26.57 1.01
N ILE A 363 -8.36 -25.51 1.53
CA ILE A 363 -8.97 -24.18 1.65
C ILE A 363 -8.41 -23.27 0.57
N SER A 364 -9.27 -22.77 -0.31
CA SER A 364 -8.91 -21.76 -1.31
C SER A 364 -8.74 -20.38 -0.66
N TYR A 365 -7.77 -19.62 -1.12
CA TYR A 365 -7.46 -18.30 -0.57
C TYR A 365 -7.05 -17.32 -1.67
N ASN A 366 -7.26 -16.03 -1.40
CA ASN A 366 -6.74 -14.91 -2.18
C ASN A 366 -5.60 -14.22 -1.41
N MET A 367 -4.43 -14.10 -2.04
CA MET A 367 -3.28 -13.41 -1.47
C MET A 367 -3.23 -11.96 -1.94
N VAL A 368 -3.52 -11.03 -1.02
CA VAL A 368 -3.45 -9.58 -1.30
C VAL A 368 -2.01 -9.09 -1.10
N GLY A 369 -1.46 -8.41 -2.13
CA GLY A 369 -0.08 -7.90 -2.11
C GLY A 369 0.96 -8.88 -2.64
N GLY A 370 0.56 -9.84 -3.47
CA GLY A 370 1.44 -10.66 -4.33
C GLY A 370 2.06 -9.83 -5.46
N VAL A 371 2.59 -10.48 -6.51
CA VAL A 371 3.04 -9.77 -7.72
C VAL A 371 1.82 -9.05 -8.30
N LYS A 372 1.90 -7.72 -8.37
CA LYS A 372 0.78 -6.90 -8.83
C LYS A 372 0.34 -7.31 -10.22
N PHE A 373 -0.96 -7.42 -10.44
CA PHE A 373 -1.53 -7.78 -11.73
C PHE A 373 -0.95 -6.93 -12.87
N TYR A 374 -0.85 -5.62 -12.66
CA TYR A 374 -0.31 -4.68 -13.65
C TYR A 374 1.21 -4.73 -13.80
N GLU A 375 1.93 -5.41 -12.92
CA GLU A 375 3.38 -5.64 -13.02
C GLU A 375 3.73 -6.92 -13.81
N ARG A 376 2.74 -7.76 -14.13
CA ARG A 376 2.91 -8.96 -14.94
C ARG A 376 3.37 -8.59 -16.36
N ALA A 377 4.26 -9.40 -16.93
CA ALA A 377 4.92 -9.07 -18.20
C ALA A 377 3.94 -8.87 -19.37
N GLU A 378 2.93 -9.74 -19.48
CA GLU A 378 1.87 -9.68 -20.49
C GLU A 378 1.01 -8.43 -20.35
N ILE A 379 0.69 -8.04 -19.13
CA ILE A 379 -0.12 -6.84 -18.83
C ILE A 379 0.67 -5.57 -19.09
N LYS A 380 1.95 -5.52 -18.71
CA LYS A 380 2.83 -4.39 -19.05
C LYS A 380 3.03 -4.21 -20.55
N ASP A 381 3.05 -5.31 -21.31
CA ASP A 381 3.14 -5.23 -22.76
C ASP A 381 1.82 -4.66 -23.34
N LEU A 382 0.64 -5.08 -22.84
CA LEU A 382 -0.66 -4.49 -23.19
C LEU A 382 -0.74 -3.00 -22.86
N ILE A 383 -0.36 -2.62 -21.65
CA ILE A 383 -0.30 -1.21 -21.25
C ILE A 383 0.62 -0.41 -22.19
N SER A 384 1.75 -0.98 -22.60
CA SER A 384 2.67 -0.31 -23.53
C SER A 384 2.06 -0.14 -24.93
N TYR A 385 1.25 -1.09 -25.39
CA TYR A 385 0.48 -0.92 -26.63
C TYR A 385 -0.54 0.21 -26.51
N LEU A 386 -1.27 0.25 -25.42
CA LEU A 386 -2.24 1.33 -25.18
C LEU A 386 -1.56 2.70 -25.10
N ARG A 387 -0.42 2.78 -24.39
CA ARG A 387 0.37 4.02 -24.27
C ARG A 387 0.85 4.55 -25.62
N ILE A 388 1.35 3.69 -26.51
CA ILE A 388 1.84 4.14 -27.81
C ILE A 388 0.71 4.57 -28.74
N ILE A 389 -0.49 4.00 -28.60
CA ILE A 389 -1.68 4.42 -29.35
C ILE A 389 -2.17 5.79 -28.83
N ALA A 390 -2.14 5.99 -27.52
CA ALA A 390 -2.47 7.27 -26.89
C ALA A 390 -1.45 8.35 -27.22
N ASN A 391 -0.14 8.02 -27.16
CA ASN A 391 0.96 8.93 -27.43
C ASN A 391 2.07 8.24 -28.21
N VAL A 392 2.14 8.50 -29.51
CA VAL A 392 3.15 7.91 -30.43
C VAL A 392 4.59 8.34 -30.12
N HIS A 393 4.80 9.36 -29.29
CA HIS A 393 6.12 9.84 -28.87
C HIS A 393 6.64 9.11 -27.61
N ASP A 394 5.94 8.11 -27.07
CA ASP A 394 6.39 7.31 -25.96
C ASP A 394 7.44 6.26 -26.41
N ASP A 395 8.69 6.71 -26.49
CA ASP A 395 9.84 5.85 -26.87
C ASP A 395 10.09 4.72 -25.87
N PHE A 396 9.66 4.89 -24.63
CA PHE A 396 9.78 3.88 -23.61
C PHE A 396 8.86 2.68 -23.89
N SER A 397 7.61 2.94 -24.23
CA SER A 397 6.63 1.93 -24.61
C SER A 397 6.95 1.27 -25.95
N ILE A 398 7.36 2.06 -26.97
CA ILE A 398 7.71 1.49 -28.27
C ILE A 398 8.93 0.57 -28.18
N LYS A 399 9.97 0.93 -27.42
CA LYS A 399 11.13 0.07 -27.15
C LYS A 399 10.74 -1.27 -26.56
N ARG A 400 9.70 -1.30 -25.71
CA ARG A 400 9.23 -2.51 -25.05
C ARG A 400 8.51 -3.45 -26.01
N ILE A 401 7.67 -2.92 -26.91
CA ILE A 401 6.73 -3.72 -27.73
C ILE A 401 7.12 -3.86 -29.19
N ILE A 402 8.07 -3.08 -29.71
CA ILE A 402 8.41 -3.04 -31.14
C ILE A 402 8.78 -4.42 -31.72
N ASN A 403 9.24 -5.36 -30.89
CA ASN A 403 9.54 -6.75 -31.29
C ASN A 403 8.74 -7.79 -30.48
N LYS A 404 7.58 -7.43 -29.98
CA LYS A 404 6.63 -8.33 -29.30
C LYS A 404 5.23 -8.09 -29.85
N PRO A 405 4.62 -9.04 -30.55
CA PRO A 405 5.18 -10.30 -31.10
C PRO A 405 6.44 -10.10 -31.94
N LYS A 406 7.15 -11.20 -32.17
CA LYS A 406 8.45 -11.15 -32.91
C LYS A 406 8.30 -10.61 -34.33
N ARG A 407 8.99 -9.47 -34.61
CA ARG A 407 9.04 -8.81 -35.93
C ARG A 407 10.42 -8.89 -36.59
N GLY A 408 11.34 -9.71 -36.01
CA GLY A 408 12.71 -9.84 -36.52
C GLY A 408 13.61 -8.64 -36.20
N LEU A 409 13.24 -7.83 -35.22
CA LEU A 409 14.02 -6.68 -34.76
C LEU A 409 14.79 -7.08 -33.49
N GLY A 410 16.09 -7.29 -33.61
CA GLY A 410 16.96 -7.57 -32.48
C GLY A 410 17.22 -6.32 -31.63
N SER A 411 17.71 -6.51 -30.40
CA SER A 411 18.04 -5.42 -29.46
C SER A 411 18.99 -4.39 -30.08
N VAL A 412 19.99 -4.85 -30.84
CA VAL A 412 20.96 -3.97 -31.55
C VAL A 412 20.26 -3.05 -32.56
N THR A 413 19.28 -3.57 -33.31
CA THR A 413 18.51 -2.78 -34.26
C THR A 413 17.65 -1.72 -33.55
N VAL A 414 17.01 -2.10 -32.46
CA VAL A 414 16.18 -1.19 -31.67
C VAL A 414 17.03 -0.10 -31.01
N GLU A 415 18.21 -0.44 -30.48
CA GLU A 415 19.13 0.56 -29.94
C GLU A 415 19.67 1.51 -31.01
N LYS A 416 19.86 1.01 -32.23
CA LYS A 416 20.25 1.85 -33.36
C LYS A 416 19.14 2.85 -33.74
N PHE A 417 17.87 2.43 -33.72
CA PHE A 417 16.73 3.33 -33.91
C PHE A 417 16.68 4.41 -32.83
N LEU A 418 16.86 4.03 -31.54
CA LEU A 418 16.91 4.99 -30.44
C LEU A 418 18.01 6.04 -30.65
N LYS A 419 19.22 5.60 -31.00
CA LYS A 419 20.34 6.50 -31.23
C LYS A 419 20.07 7.47 -32.38
N LEU A 420 19.56 6.98 -33.51
CA LEU A 420 19.28 7.81 -34.70
C LEU A 420 18.11 8.76 -34.47
N ALA A 421 17.07 8.32 -33.77
CA ALA A 421 15.97 9.17 -33.37
C ALA A 421 16.45 10.31 -32.46
N TYR A 422 17.29 10.01 -31.47
CA TYR A 422 17.88 10.99 -30.57
C TYR A 422 18.78 12.00 -31.32
N GLU A 423 19.64 11.53 -32.22
CA GLU A 423 20.52 12.39 -33.05
C GLU A 423 19.70 13.35 -33.93
N ASN A 424 18.51 12.94 -34.38
CA ASN A 424 17.60 13.75 -35.18
C ASN A 424 16.56 14.55 -34.35
N ARG A 425 16.61 14.45 -33.02
CA ARG A 425 15.65 15.09 -32.08
C ARG A 425 14.19 14.71 -32.35
N MET A 426 13.97 13.45 -32.66
CA MET A 426 12.67 12.85 -32.98
C MET A 426 12.39 11.67 -32.04
N SER A 427 11.12 11.26 -31.91
CA SER A 427 10.79 9.98 -31.33
C SER A 427 11.14 8.81 -32.27
N ILE A 428 11.24 7.60 -31.74
CA ILE A 428 11.47 6.39 -32.56
C ILE A 428 10.37 6.25 -33.62
N TYR A 429 9.11 6.52 -33.26
CA TYR A 429 7.98 6.47 -34.17
C TYR A 429 8.14 7.47 -35.32
N GLU A 430 8.43 8.73 -35.01
CA GLU A 430 8.68 9.77 -36.03
C GLU A 430 9.87 9.43 -36.92
N TYR A 431 10.97 8.95 -36.33
CA TYR A 431 12.15 8.57 -37.11
C TYR A 431 11.81 7.44 -38.10
N ILE A 432 11.12 6.39 -37.63
CA ILE A 432 10.74 5.26 -38.51
C ILE A 432 9.80 5.72 -39.64
N THR A 433 8.89 6.66 -39.36
CA THR A 433 7.92 7.14 -40.36
C THR A 433 8.50 8.14 -41.35
N THR A 434 9.46 8.97 -40.93
CA THR A 434 10.03 10.05 -41.78
C THR A 434 11.30 9.59 -42.52
N HIS A 435 12.11 8.68 -41.93
CA HIS A 435 13.40 8.22 -42.52
C HIS A 435 13.30 6.79 -43.06
N THR A 436 12.22 6.50 -43.78
CA THR A 436 11.87 5.15 -44.28
C THR A 436 13.00 4.46 -45.05
N ASP A 437 13.76 5.22 -45.88
CA ASP A 437 14.87 4.65 -46.69
C ASP A 437 16.08 4.26 -45.84
N GLU A 438 16.33 4.97 -44.74
CA GLU A 438 17.39 4.61 -43.80
C GLU A 438 16.96 3.38 -42.97
N VAL A 439 15.72 3.34 -42.55
CA VAL A 439 15.12 2.20 -41.83
C VAL A 439 15.20 0.92 -42.69
N LYS A 440 14.91 1.00 -44.00
CA LYS A 440 15.08 -0.11 -44.97
C LYS A 440 16.53 -0.62 -45.04
N LYS A 441 17.50 0.27 -44.95
CA LYS A 441 18.94 -0.14 -44.96
C LYS A 441 19.38 -0.80 -43.67
N ILE A 442 18.73 -0.52 -42.56
CA ILE A 442 19.06 -1.03 -41.21
C ILE A 442 18.38 -2.38 -40.95
N THR A 443 17.25 -2.65 -41.61
CA THR A 443 16.42 -3.82 -41.38
C THR A 443 16.45 -4.81 -42.57
N SER A 444 16.13 -6.09 -42.33
CA SER A 444 15.85 -7.02 -43.41
C SER A 444 14.53 -6.68 -44.10
N LYS A 445 14.32 -7.08 -45.35
CA LYS A 445 13.08 -6.87 -46.09
C LYS A 445 11.84 -7.38 -45.33
N LYS A 446 11.98 -8.56 -44.67
CA LYS A 446 10.90 -9.16 -43.85
C LYS A 446 10.62 -8.34 -42.58
N SER A 447 11.66 -7.92 -41.88
CA SER A 447 11.53 -7.11 -40.66
C SER A 447 10.98 -5.71 -40.96
N PHE A 448 11.36 -5.13 -42.12
CA PHE A 448 10.83 -3.85 -42.58
C PHE A 448 9.32 -3.92 -42.84
N ALA A 449 8.86 -4.92 -43.58
CA ALA A 449 7.43 -5.11 -43.87
C ALA A 449 6.60 -5.34 -42.58
N ALA A 450 7.16 -6.08 -41.62
CA ALA A 450 6.52 -6.29 -40.32
C ALA A 450 6.48 -5.00 -39.47
N LEU A 451 7.53 -4.16 -39.55
CA LEU A 451 7.58 -2.85 -38.89
C LEU A 451 6.60 -1.88 -39.53
N GLU A 452 6.54 -1.81 -40.86
CA GLU A 452 5.60 -0.98 -41.60
C GLU A 452 4.15 -1.33 -41.24
N LYS A 453 3.81 -2.62 -41.20
CA LYS A 453 2.51 -3.08 -40.73
C LYS A 453 2.24 -2.63 -39.30
N PHE A 454 3.19 -2.77 -38.38
CA PHE A 454 3.07 -2.35 -36.98
C PHE A 454 2.78 -0.85 -36.84
N ILE A 455 3.46 -0.01 -37.61
CA ILE A 455 3.23 1.45 -37.62
C ILE A 455 1.85 1.78 -38.17
N ASN A 456 1.42 1.13 -39.27
CA ASN A 456 0.10 1.34 -39.86
C ASN A 456 -1.03 0.90 -38.90
N ASP A 457 -0.85 -0.22 -38.22
CA ASP A 457 -1.80 -0.70 -37.20
C ASP A 457 -1.91 0.30 -36.01
N ILE A 458 -0.80 0.88 -35.56
CA ILE A 458 -0.82 1.94 -34.52
C ILE A 458 -1.60 3.15 -35.02
N GLN A 459 -1.34 3.62 -36.25
CA GLN A 459 -2.02 4.78 -36.80
C GLN A 459 -3.53 4.55 -36.91
N ARG A 460 -3.94 3.37 -37.43
CA ARG A 460 -5.35 2.97 -37.53
C ARG A 460 -6.03 2.95 -36.15
N LEU A 461 -5.40 2.35 -35.17
CA LEU A 461 -5.94 2.26 -33.81
C LEU A 461 -6.00 3.63 -33.11
N LYS A 462 -5.06 4.53 -33.41
CA LYS A 462 -5.12 5.90 -32.91
C LYS A 462 -6.35 6.66 -33.44
N GLU A 463 -6.72 6.45 -34.70
CA GLU A 463 -7.91 7.05 -35.29
C GLU A 463 -9.20 6.47 -34.68
N ILE A 464 -9.22 5.16 -34.40
CA ILE A 464 -10.35 4.50 -33.70
C ILE A 464 -10.47 5.02 -32.26
N ASN A 465 -9.36 5.20 -31.55
CA ASN A 465 -9.36 5.71 -30.17
C ASN A 465 -10.01 7.10 -30.03
N GLN A 466 -9.88 7.96 -31.04
CA GLN A 466 -10.51 9.28 -31.05
C GLN A 466 -12.05 9.23 -31.07
N ASN A 467 -12.63 8.08 -31.47
CA ASN A 467 -14.07 7.91 -31.65
C ASN A 467 -14.72 7.06 -30.54
N SER A 468 -14.05 6.79 -29.42
CA SER A 468 -14.56 6.05 -28.25
C SER A 468 -15.29 4.75 -28.63
N SER A 469 -14.58 3.68 -28.91
CA SER A 469 -15.21 2.43 -29.31
C SER A 469 -15.11 1.34 -28.23
N TYR A 470 -16.24 0.79 -27.82
CA TYR A 470 -16.32 -0.45 -27.02
C TYR A 470 -15.53 -1.60 -27.67
N ASP A 471 -15.44 -1.60 -29.00
CA ASP A 471 -14.78 -2.61 -29.81
C ASP A 471 -13.26 -2.37 -29.94
N PHE A 472 -12.73 -1.27 -29.43
CA PHE A 472 -11.31 -0.92 -29.53
C PHE A 472 -10.37 -2.06 -29.10
N ILE A 473 -10.71 -2.76 -28.02
CA ILE A 473 -9.87 -3.86 -27.52
C ILE A 473 -9.87 -5.08 -28.45
N TYR A 474 -10.95 -5.32 -29.20
CA TYR A 474 -10.99 -6.37 -30.22
C TYR A 474 -10.14 -6.01 -31.44
N GLU A 475 -10.17 -4.74 -31.86
CA GLU A 475 -9.32 -4.21 -32.90
C GLU A 475 -7.84 -4.25 -32.55
N LEU A 476 -7.50 -3.97 -31.26
CA LEU A 476 -6.14 -4.12 -30.74
C LEU A 476 -5.67 -5.58 -30.82
N GLU A 477 -6.48 -6.52 -30.34
CA GLU A 477 -6.13 -7.95 -30.38
C GLU A 477 -6.03 -8.48 -31.81
N ASP A 478 -6.93 -8.03 -32.70
CA ASP A 478 -6.87 -8.44 -34.13
C ASP A 478 -5.60 -7.93 -34.82
N ALA A 479 -5.19 -6.69 -34.55
CA ALA A 479 -3.98 -6.09 -35.11
C ALA A 479 -2.69 -6.77 -34.63
N PHE A 480 -2.59 -7.04 -33.32
CA PHE A 480 -1.31 -7.42 -32.72
C PHE A 480 -1.22 -8.89 -32.28
N LYS A 481 -2.36 -9.62 -32.22
CA LYS A 481 -2.41 -11.07 -31.89
C LYS A 481 -1.67 -11.39 -30.57
N ILE A 482 -1.94 -10.60 -29.53
CA ILE A 482 -1.22 -10.67 -28.26
C ILE A 482 -1.51 -11.98 -27.52
N ARG A 483 -2.77 -12.46 -27.53
CA ARG A 483 -3.15 -13.76 -26.97
C ARG A 483 -2.39 -14.90 -27.66
N GLU A 484 -2.33 -14.91 -28.98
CA GLU A 484 -1.60 -15.93 -29.77
C GLU A 484 -0.13 -15.95 -29.40
N TYR A 485 0.48 -14.76 -29.25
CA TYR A 485 1.89 -14.64 -28.85
C TYR A 485 2.15 -15.25 -27.47
N TYR A 486 1.31 -14.95 -26.48
CA TYR A 486 1.48 -15.46 -25.12
C TYR A 486 1.03 -16.91 -24.95
N SER A 487 0.10 -17.42 -25.78
CA SER A 487 -0.30 -18.83 -25.78
C SER A 487 0.84 -19.78 -26.18
N SER A 488 1.86 -19.29 -26.86
CA SER A 488 3.04 -20.05 -27.25
C SER A 488 4.16 -20.08 -26.18
N MET A 489 3.96 -19.42 -25.03
CA MET A 489 4.97 -19.30 -23.96
C MET A 489 4.73 -20.30 -22.81
N PRO A 490 5.74 -20.57 -21.96
CA PRO A 490 5.52 -21.24 -20.69
C PRO A 490 4.47 -20.49 -19.86
N ASP A 491 3.66 -21.21 -19.05
CA ASP A 491 2.58 -20.66 -18.22
C ASP A 491 1.47 -19.95 -19.06
N SER A 492 1.25 -20.45 -20.28
CA SER A 492 0.34 -19.84 -21.27
C SER A 492 -1.10 -19.68 -20.76
N LEU A 493 -1.62 -20.64 -19.99
CA LEU A 493 -2.99 -20.58 -19.46
C LEU A 493 -3.18 -19.38 -18.54
N ASP A 494 -2.26 -19.18 -17.59
CA ASP A 494 -2.32 -18.05 -16.66
C ASP A 494 -2.16 -16.72 -17.39
N ARG A 495 -1.22 -16.65 -18.36
CA ARG A 495 -0.98 -15.43 -19.12
C ARG A 495 -2.15 -15.03 -19.99
N VAL A 496 -2.77 -15.99 -20.68
CA VAL A 496 -3.97 -15.73 -21.49
C VAL A 496 -5.14 -15.33 -20.61
N SER A 497 -5.32 -16.00 -19.45
CA SER A 497 -6.34 -15.62 -18.48
C SER A 497 -6.15 -14.17 -17.98
N ASN A 498 -4.91 -13.76 -17.69
CA ASN A 498 -4.60 -12.39 -17.30
C ASN A 498 -4.92 -11.37 -18.41
N ILE A 499 -4.64 -11.72 -19.66
CA ILE A 499 -4.98 -10.88 -20.81
C ILE A 499 -6.51 -10.72 -20.94
N ASP A 500 -7.26 -11.82 -20.77
CA ASP A 500 -8.73 -11.80 -20.83
C ASP A 500 -9.33 -10.96 -19.70
N GLU A 501 -8.78 -11.05 -18.51
CA GLU A 501 -9.14 -10.22 -17.35
C GLU A 501 -8.87 -8.73 -17.65
N PHE A 502 -7.69 -8.40 -18.18
CA PHE A 502 -7.37 -7.02 -18.56
C PHE A 502 -8.33 -6.46 -19.61
N TYR A 503 -8.70 -7.26 -20.61
CA TYR A 503 -9.70 -6.85 -21.60
C TYR A 503 -11.10 -6.69 -20.99
N GLY A 504 -11.42 -7.48 -19.97
CA GLY A 504 -12.63 -7.33 -19.15
C GLY A 504 -12.65 -5.98 -18.44
N LEU A 505 -11.56 -5.64 -17.75
CA LEU A 505 -11.40 -4.37 -17.02
C LEU A 505 -11.55 -3.16 -17.94
N TYR A 506 -10.97 -3.20 -19.15
CA TYR A 506 -11.14 -2.12 -20.13
C TYR A 506 -12.62 -1.95 -20.54
N ARG A 507 -13.31 -3.05 -20.85
CA ARG A 507 -14.74 -3.00 -21.24
C ARG A 507 -15.62 -2.46 -20.12
N ASP A 508 -15.37 -2.84 -18.89
CA ASP A 508 -16.14 -2.36 -17.74
C ASP A 508 -15.87 -0.87 -17.48
N PHE A 509 -14.63 -0.43 -17.66
CA PHE A 509 -14.28 0.99 -17.59
C PHE A 509 -15.03 1.83 -18.62
N VAL A 510 -15.07 1.39 -19.89
CA VAL A 510 -15.77 2.09 -20.98
C VAL A 510 -17.28 2.11 -20.72
N LYS A 511 -17.88 1.01 -20.20
CA LYS A 511 -19.31 1.00 -19.83
C LYS A 511 -19.66 2.03 -18.76
N GLN A 512 -18.78 2.22 -17.79
CA GLN A 512 -19.00 3.17 -16.69
C GLN A 512 -18.70 4.60 -17.08
N ASN A 513 -17.89 4.82 -18.14
CA ASN A 513 -17.41 6.12 -18.60
C ASN A 513 -17.56 6.23 -20.12
N MET A 514 -18.78 6.46 -20.62
CA MET A 514 -19.14 6.36 -22.05
C MET A 514 -18.28 7.21 -23.00
N ASP A 515 -17.71 8.32 -22.55
CA ASP A 515 -16.89 9.22 -23.36
C ASP A 515 -15.38 9.14 -23.01
N ALA A 516 -14.98 8.14 -22.23
CA ALA A 516 -13.60 8.01 -21.79
C ALA A 516 -12.67 7.49 -22.90
N SER A 517 -11.52 8.12 -23.01
CA SER A 517 -10.45 7.74 -23.93
C SER A 517 -9.58 6.61 -23.35
N VAL A 518 -8.71 6.01 -24.18
CA VAL A 518 -7.64 5.11 -23.73
C VAL A 518 -6.72 5.79 -22.73
N ASP A 519 -6.47 7.11 -22.88
CA ASP A 519 -5.70 7.89 -21.91
C ASP A 519 -6.34 7.92 -20.52
N ASP A 520 -7.67 8.03 -20.46
CA ASP A 520 -8.39 8.03 -19.18
C ASP A 520 -8.32 6.67 -18.51
N PHE A 521 -8.41 5.59 -19.27
CA PHE A 521 -8.20 4.23 -18.76
C PHE A 521 -6.76 4.03 -18.24
N LEU A 522 -5.74 4.44 -18.99
CA LEU A 522 -4.34 4.36 -18.57
C LEU A 522 -4.07 5.17 -17.31
N ASN A 523 -4.69 6.32 -17.15
CA ASN A 523 -4.58 7.14 -15.95
C ASN A 523 -5.27 6.49 -14.75
N ASP A 524 -6.41 5.84 -14.96
CA ASP A 524 -7.09 5.08 -13.91
C ASP A 524 -6.26 3.88 -13.47
N LEU A 525 -5.71 3.11 -14.41
CA LEU A 525 -4.80 1.98 -14.13
C LEU A 525 -3.55 2.41 -13.35
N ALA A 526 -2.94 3.54 -13.74
CA ALA A 526 -1.73 4.03 -13.08
C ALA A 526 -1.97 4.36 -11.60
N LEU A 527 -3.20 4.63 -11.20
CA LEU A 527 -3.59 5.03 -9.85
C LEU A 527 -4.22 3.90 -9.02
N GLN A 528 -4.36 2.68 -9.56
CA GLN A 528 -4.95 1.56 -8.84
C GLN A 528 -4.02 1.02 -7.74
N SER A 529 -4.62 0.55 -6.65
CA SER A 529 -3.94 -0.03 -5.48
C SER A 529 -4.19 -1.54 -5.38
N ASP A 530 -3.36 -2.23 -4.58
CA ASP A 530 -3.51 -3.67 -4.32
C ASP A 530 -4.88 -4.03 -3.70
N GLN A 531 -5.54 -3.08 -3.04
CA GLN A 531 -6.85 -3.28 -2.41
C GLN A 531 -8.01 -3.34 -3.40
N ASP A 532 -7.80 -2.84 -4.62
CA ASP A 532 -8.80 -2.84 -5.68
C ASP A 532 -8.98 -4.25 -6.31
N GLN A 533 -8.08 -5.21 -5.99
CA GLN A 533 -8.02 -6.57 -6.54
C GLN A 533 -8.54 -7.66 -5.59
N ILE A 534 -9.26 -7.32 -4.52
CA ILE A 534 -9.74 -8.32 -3.56
C ILE A 534 -10.90 -9.11 -4.16
N ASP A 535 -10.68 -10.41 -4.37
CA ASP A 535 -11.73 -11.37 -4.73
C ASP A 535 -12.65 -11.61 -3.52
N ASN A 536 -13.97 -11.58 -3.76
CA ASN A 536 -15.00 -11.76 -2.75
C ASN A 536 -15.45 -13.22 -2.56
N GLU A 537 -14.80 -14.20 -3.19
CA GLU A 537 -15.22 -15.60 -3.12
C GLU A 537 -14.40 -16.44 -2.14
N HIS A 538 -13.19 -16.01 -1.77
CA HIS A 538 -12.22 -16.77 -1.00
C HIS A 538 -11.83 -16.08 0.31
N ILE A 539 -11.18 -16.83 1.22
CA ILE A 539 -10.54 -16.21 2.39
C ILE A 539 -9.40 -15.30 1.93
N SER A 540 -9.16 -14.22 2.66
CA SER A 540 -8.08 -13.28 2.35
C SER A 540 -6.85 -13.52 3.23
N ILE A 541 -5.66 -13.60 2.63
CA ILE A 541 -4.38 -13.62 3.36
C ILE A 541 -3.54 -12.42 2.93
N MET A 542 -3.01 -11.67 3.90
CA MET A 542 -2.31 -10.40 3.58
C MET A 542 -1.42 -9.91 4.72
N SER A 543 -0.54 -8.96 4.39
CA SER A 543 0.17 -8.22 5.43
C SER A 543 -0.78 -7.30 6.19
N VAL A 544 -0.44 -6.96 7.46
CA VAL A 544 -1.23 -6.00 8.26
C VAL A 544 -1.35 -4.66 7.55
N HIS A 545 -0.30 -4.19 6.86
CA HIS A 545 -0.36 -2.93 6.10
C HIS A 545 -1.42 -2.96 4.99
N ALA A 546 -1.52 -4.07 4.26
CA ALA A 546 -2.51 -4.24 3.20
C ALA A 546 -3.95 -4.31 3.72
N SER A 547 -4.14 -4.64 5.01
CA SER A 547 -5.46 -4.72 5.62
C SER A 547 -6.05 -3.38 6.06
N LYS A 548 -5.28 -2.28 6.01
CA LYS A 548 -5.78 -0.95 6.37
C LYS A 548 -6.95 -0.57 5.45
N GLY A 549 -8.06 -0.12 6.03
CA GLY A 549 -9.30 0.15 5.31
C GLY A 549 -10.26 -1.05 5.20
N LEU A 550 -9.77 -2.27 5.35
CA LEU A 550 -10.59 -3.49 5.30
C LEU A 550 -11.14 -3.87 6.66
N GLU A 551 -12.11 -4.84 6.69
CA GLU A 551 -12.72 -5.35 7.91
C GLU A 551 -13.30 -6.74 7.68
N PHE A 552 -13.16 -7.63 8.68
CA PHE A 552 -13.53 -9.04 8.57
C PHE A 552 -14.30 -9.51 9.82
N GLU A 553 -15.28 -10.40 9.61
CA GLU A 553 -16.04 -10.96 10.74
C GLU A 553 -15.16 -11.84 11.63
N TYR A 554 -14.26 -12.64 11.00
CA TYR A 554 -13.36 -13.58 11.66
C TYR A 554 -11.93 -13.29 11.23
N LEU A 555 -11.11 -12.87 12.16
CA LEU A 555 -9.75 -12.45 11.88
C LEU A 555 -8.73 -13.29 12.64
N PHE A 556 -7.68 -13.66 11.93
CA PHE A 556 -6.50 -14.30 12.49
C PHE A 556 -5.29 -13.39 12.32
N VAL A 557 -4.48 -13.22 13.35
CA VAL A 557 -3.19 -12.50 13.26
C VAL A 557 -2.11 -13.47 13.72
N MET A 558 -1.26 -13.84 12.78
CA MET A 558 -0.18 -14.80 13.05
C MET A 558 1.18 -14.11 13.22
N GLY A 559 2.11 -14.80 13.86
CA GLY A 559 3.47 -14.31 14.01
C GLY A 559 3.64 -13.31 15.16
N MET A 560 2.86 -13.46 16.26
CA MET A 560 2.93 -12.58 17.42
C MET A 560 4.15 -12.90 18.29
N GLU A 561 5.35 -12.66 17.74
CA GLU A 561 6.64 -12.85 18.40
C GLU A 561 7.54 -11.61 18.27
N GLU A 562 8.37 -11.36 19.28
CA GLU A 562 9.40 -10.32 19.25
C GLU A 562 10.36 -10.53 18.07
N GLY A 563 10.55 -9.49 17.26
CA GLY A 563 11.33 -9.52 16.02
C GLY A 563 10.54 -9.91 14.78
N PHE A 564 9.30 -10.36 14.93
CA PHE A 564 8.33 -10.60 13.84
C PHE A 564 7.16 -9.63 13.92
N PHE A 565 6.46 -9.55 15.04
CA PHE A 565 5.44 -8.54 15.32
C PHE A 565 5.41 -8.24 16.84
N PRO A 566 6.04 -7.13 17.28
CA PRO A 566 6.68 -6.03 16.50
C PRO A 566 7.96 -6.49 15.78
N LEU A 567 8.19 -5.85 14.61
CA LEU A 567 9.47 -5.96 13.93
C LEU A 567 10.52 -5.13 14.70
N ILE A 568 11.65 -5.74 15.04
CA ILE A 568 12.73 -5.10 15.78
C ILE A 568 13.99 -5.12 14.91
N GLY A 569 14.56 -3.97 14.64
CA GLY A 569 15.80 -3.80 13.86
C GLY A 569 16.30 -2.36 13.93
N ASP A 570 17.44 -2.07 13.31
CA ASP A 570 17.98 -0.74 13.21
C ASP A 570 16.99 0.19 12.49
N GLY A 571 16.53 1.24 13.15
CA GLY A 571 15.56 2.20 12.63
C GLY A 571 14.08 1.80 12.77
N SER A 572 13.74 0.69 13.48
CA SER A 572 12.35 0.36 13.78
C SER A 572 11.77 1.28 14.85
N ASP A 573 10.60 1.86 14.59
CA ASP A 573 9.82 2.63 15.55
C ASP A 573 8.79 1.72 16.24
N ILE A 574 8.95 1.51 17.53
CA ILE A 574 8.06 0.65 18.32
C ILE A 574 6.66 1.26 18.46
N GLU A 575 6.52 2.58 18.42
CA GLU A 575 5.21 3.23 18.48
C GLU A 575 4.46 3.08 17.15
N GLU A 576 5.16 3.12 16.01
CA GLU A 576 4.57 2.80 14.70
C GLU A 576 4.18 1.31 14.61
N GLU A 577 5.02 0.39 15.09
CA GLU A 577 4.68 -1.03 15.16
C GLU A 577 3.47 -1.29 16.08
N ARG A 578 3.31 -0.51 17.16
CA ARG A 578 2.15 -0.62 18.06
C ARG A 578 0.89 -0.08 17.38
N ARG A 579 0.97 1.02 16.61
CA ARG A 579 -0.14 1.47 15.75
C ARG A 579 -0.52 0.41 14.72
N LEU A 580 0.47 -0.29 14.17
CA LEU A 580 0.22 -1.42 13.27
C LEU A 580 -0.49 -2.57 13.98
N GLY A 581 -0.11 -2.87 15.23
CA GLY A 581 -0.82 -3.82 16.09
C GLY A 581 -2.27 -3.40 16.36
N TYR A 582 -2.48 -2.13 16.66
CA TYR A 582 -3.82 -1.54 16.80
C TYR A 582 -4.65 -1.67 15.51
N VAL A 583 -4.04 -1.36 14.35
CA VAL A 583 -4.70 -1.57 13.05
C VAL A 583 -5.09 -3.03 12.88
N ALA A 584 -4.18 -3.99 13.15
CA ALA A 584 -4.47 -5.41 13.01
C ALA A 584 -5.68 -5.84 13.86
N ILE A 585 -5.69 -5.50 15.14
CA ILE A 585 -6.79 -5.84 16.06
C ILE A 585 -8.12 -5.24 15.61
N THR A 586 -8.11 -3.96 15.20
CA THR A 586 -9.33 -3.23 14.81
C THR A 586 -9.88 -3.59 13.43
N ARG A 587 -9.25 -4.55 12.70
CA ARG A 587 -9.85 -5.14 11.47
C ARG A 587 -10.92 -6.18 11.81
N ALA A 588 -10.91 -6.74 13.03
CA ALA A 588 -11.86 -7.75 13.46
C ALA A 588 -13.23 -7.13 13.83
N LYS A 589 -14.32 -7.76 13.41
CA LYS A 589 -15.68 -7.41 13.80
C LYS A 589 -16.17 -8.25 14.98
N ARG A 590 -16.21 -9.58 14.82
CA ARG A 590 -16.82 -10.51 15.79
C ARG A 590 -15.79 -11.33 16.57
N GLU A 591 -14.85 -11.94 15.87
CA GLU A 591 -13.89 -12.86 16.49
C GLU A 591 -12.46 -12.53 16.03
N LEU A 592 -11.57 -12.50 17.02
CA LEU A 592 -10.14 -12.32 16.81
C LEU A 592 -9.39 -13.51 17.37
N THR A 593 -8.49 -14.08 16.58
CA THR A 593 -7.54 -15.11 17.02
C THR A 593 -6.13 -14.62 16.79
N LEU A 594 -5.31 -14.59 17.82
CA LEU A 594 -3.88 -14.28 17.72
C LEU A 594 -3.08 -15.58 17.82
N SER A 595 -1.91 -15.65 17.18
CA SER A 595 -1.07 -16.85 17.30
C SER A 595 0.41 -16.52 17.45
N SER A 596 1.13 -17.41 18.16
CA SER A 596 2.58 -17.35 18.31
C SER A 596 3.20 -18.73 18.39
N VAL A 597 4.50 -18.81 18.05
CA VAL A 597 5.27 -20.05 18.10
C VAL A 597 6.46 -19.96 19.05
N GLY A 598 6.95 -21.12 19.48
CA GLY A 598 8.19 -21.23 20.26
C GLY A 598 9.46 -21.07 19.41
N SER A 599 9.42 -21.48 18.14
CA SER A 599 10.55 -21.38 17.21
C SER A 599 10.09 -21.24 15.76
N ARG A 600 10.87 -20.51 14.93
CA ARG A 600 10.65 -20.39 13.47
C ARG A 600 11.94 -20.64 12.70
N PHE A 601 11.80 -21.21 11.50
CA PHE A 601 12.86 -21.22 10.52
C PHE A 601 12.81 -19.91 9.70
N TYR A 602 13.85 -19.10 9.83
CA TYR A 602 13.92 -17.80 9.16
C TYR A 602 15.37 -17.45 8.78
N LYS A 603 15.60 -16.95 7.58
CA LYS A 603 16.93 -16.59 7.04
C LYS A 603 17.96 -17.73 7.19
N GLY A 604 17.53 -18.98 6.84
CA GLY A 604 18.41 -20.15 6.80
C GLY A 604 18.70 -20.80 8.15
N ARG A 605 18.09 -20.36 9.25
CA ARG A 605 18.28 -20.96 10.59
C ARG A 605 16.99 -21.01 11.37
N ARG A 606 16.88 -21.98 12.28
CA ARG A 606 15.80 -22.03 13.27
C ARG A 606 16.21 -21.19 14.49
N ALA A 607 15.31 -20.31 14.92
CA ALA A 607 15.51 -19.44 16.07
C ALA A 607 14.38 -19.69 17.10
N GLU A 608 14.75 -19.79 18.38
CA GLU A 608 13.77 -19.70 19.47
C GLU A 608 13.27 -18.27 19.62
N LEU A 609 11.97 -18.11 19.82
CA LEU A 609 11.30 -16.82 19.83
C LEU A 609 10.62 -16.55 21.17
N LYS A 610 10.54 -15.28 21.53
CA LYS A 610 9.73 -14.80 22.64
C LYS A 610 8.38 -14.34 22.12
N LYS A 611 7.33 -14.54 22.90
CA LYS A 611 6.02 -13.96 22.61
C LYS A 611 6.11 -12.46 22.48
N SER A 612 5.34 -11.90 21.56
CA SER A 612 5.21 -10.45 21.35
C SER A 612 4.80 -9.73 22.63
N ARG A 613 5.43 -8.59 22.91
CA ARG A 613 4.99 -7.69 23.98
C ARG A 613 3.57 -7.20 23.78
N PHE A 614 3.10 -7.13 22.54
CA PHE A 614 1.75 -6.71 22.20
C PHE A 614 0.67 -7.62 22.79
N LEU A 615 0.94 -8.90 22.99
CA LEU A 615 0.03 -9.83 23.68
C LEU A 615 -0.17 -9.46 25.16
N LYS A 616 0.86 -8.92 25.81
CA LYS A 616 0.78 -8.44 27.18
C LYS A 616 0.16 -7.05 27.24
N GLU A 617 0.60 -6.15 26.37
CA GLU A 617 0.14 -4.77 26.31
C GLU A 617 -1.37 -4.69 25.96
N SER A 618 -1.88 -5.59 25.14
CA SER A 618 -3.30 -5.71 24.79
C SER A 618 -4.16 -6.46 25.83
N GLY A 619 -3.56 -6.95 26.93
CA GLY A 619 -4.28 -7.70 27.97
C GLY A 619 -4.73 -9.10 27.55
N VAL A 620 -4.45 -9.57 26.33
CA VAL A 620 -4.85 -10.89 25.82
C VAL A 620 -4.15 -12.02 26.59
N CYS A 621 -2.87 -11.84 26.86
CA CYS A 621 -2.15 -12.69 27.80
C CYS A 621 -2.05 -11.94 29.15
N LYS A 622 -3.08 -11.98 29.97
CA LYS A 622 -2.95 -11.61 31.38
C LYS A 622 -1.87 -12.51 31.99
N GLY A 623 -0.67 -11.92 32.16
CA GLY A 623 0.47 -12.53 32.78
C GLY A 623 0.36 -14.06 32.87
N SER A 624 0.75 -14.80 31.84
CA SER A 624 1.39 -16.04 32.17
C SER A 624 2.58 -15.54 33.01
N LEU A 625 2.44 -15.62 34.32
CA LEU A 625 3.59 -15.92 35.17
C LEU A 625 4.54 -16.63 34.23
N ILE A 626 5.69 -16.03 33.92
CA ILE A 626 6.85 -16.86 33.69
C ILE A 626 6.70 -17.88 34.83
N LEU A 627 6.24 -19.10 34.52
CA LEU A 627 6.54 -20.21 35.33
C LEU A 627 8.06 -20.13 35.35
N GLU A 628 8.60 -19.44 36.36
CA GLU A 628 9.96 -19.68 36.77
C GLU A 628 9.99 -21.19 36.80
N LYS A 629 10.75 -21.79 35.88
CA LYS A 629 10.99 -23.23 36.01
C LYS A 629 11.50 -23.34 37.42
N THR A 630 10.60 -23.70 38.33
CA THR A 630 10.96 -24.09 39.67
C THR A 630 11.66 -25.39 39.45
N THR A 631 12.90 -25.48 39.88
CA THR A 631 13.59 -26.78 39.85
C THR A 631 12.83 -27.72 40.73
N SER A 632 12.58 -28.94 40.24
CA SER A 632 12.05 -30.03 41.05
C SER A 632 13.03 -30.50 42.11
N PHE A 633 14.28 -30.03 42.02
CA PHE A 633 15.36 -30.39 42.95
C PHE A 633 15.38 -29.43 44.15
N LYS A 634 15.60 -29.98 45.33
CA LYS A 634 15.78 -29.26 46.60
C LYS A 634 17.17 -29.57 47.18
N LYS A 635 17.68 -28.67 47.99
CA LYS A 635 18.89 -28.92 48.77
C LYS A 635 18.64 -30.15 49.67
N GLY A 636 19.54 -31.13 49.60
CA GLY A 636 19.42 -32.41 50.31
C GLY A 636 18.90 -33.55 49.44
N ASP A 637 18.32 -33.32 48.25
CA ASP A 637 17.85 -34.37 47.35
C ASP A 637 18.98 -35.29 46.91
N LEU A 638 18.65 -36.58 46.79
CA LEU A 638 19.52 -37.58 46.16
C LEU A 638 19.27 -37.56 44.67
N VAL A 639 20.35 -37.54 43.90
CA VAL A 639 20.31 -37.51 42.45
C VAL A 639 21.31 -38.50 41.85
N LYS A 640 20.99 -39.05 40.69
CA LYS A 640 21.83 -39.96 39.92
C LYS A 640 22.38 -39.27 38.68
N HIS A 641 23.69 -39.30 38.51
CA HIS A 641 24.39 -38.84 37.32
C HIS A 641 25.01 -40.06 36.58
N LYS A 642 24.92 -40.09 35.25
CA LYS A 642 25.37 -41.23 34.44
C LYS A 642 26.84 -41.61 34.66
N ILE A 643 27.71 -40.64 34.93
CA ILE A 643 29.15 -40.87 35.08
C ILE A 643 29.57 -40.90 36.57
N PHE A 644 29.00 -40.03 37.42
CA PHE A 644 29.47 -39.82 38.80
C PHE A 644 28.64 -40.59 39.83
N GLY A 645 27.63 -41.35 39.39
CA GLY A 645 26.81 -42.15 40.28
C GLY A 645 25.82 -41.33 41.12
N ILE A 646 25.54 -41.78 42.33
CA ILE A 646 24.57 -41.14 43.24
C ILE A 646 25.28 -40.05 44.04
N GLY A 647 24.66 -38.86 44.10
CA GLY A 647 25.15 -37.75 44.88
C GLY A 647 24.01 -36.99 45.57
N ARG A 648 24.35 -36.13 46.53
CA ARG A 648 23.39 -35.30 47.27
C ARG A 648 23.52 -33.83 46.85
N VAL A 649 22.42 -33.18 46.53
CA VAL A 649 22.36 -31.75 46.15
C VAL A 649 22.71 -30.90 47.36
N PHE A 650 23.77 -30.11 47.25
CA PHE A 650 24.27 -29.25 48.31
C PHE A 650 23.80 -27.79 48.13
N GLU A 651 23.76 -27.33 46.88
CA GLU A 651 23.40 -25.98 46.54
C GLU A 651 22.75 -25.95 45.15
N ILE A 652 21.82 -25.02 44.95
CA ILE A 652 21.11 -24.83 43.67
C ILE A 652 21.30 -23.37 43.29
N SER A 653 21.81 -23.11 42.09
CA SER A 653 21.97 -21.79 41.54
C SER A 653 21.35 -21.71 40.15
N LYS A 654 20.81 -20.53 39.77
CA LYS A 654 20.24 -20.29 38.44
C LYS A 654 21.32 -19.72 37.54
N VAL A 655 21.59 -20.39 36.41
CA VAL A 655 22.57 -19.95 35.42
C VAL A 655 21.86 -19.79 34.06
N LYS A 656 21.67 -18.56 33.62
CA LYS A 656 20.88 -18.22 32.40
C LYS A 656 19.46 -18.85 32.43
N ARG A 657 19.20 -19.87 31.66
CA ARG A 657 17.89 -20.54 31.51
C ARG A 657 17.79 -21.91 32.20
N GLU A 658 18.85 -22.35 32.87
CA GLU A 658 18.92 -23.66 33.55
C GLU A 658 19.33 -23.51 35.00
N PHE A 659 19.09 -24.61 35.81
CA PHE A 659 19.57 -24.69 37.17
C PHE A 659 20.87 -25.47 37.18
N LYS A 660 21.85 -24.92 37.90
CA LYS A 660 23.10 -25.57 38.19
C LYS A 660 23.05 -26.08 39.62
N LEU A 661 23.23 -27.38 39.77
CA LEU A 661 23.22 -28.07 41.04
C LEU A 661 24.66 -28.33 41.46
N LYS A 662 25.02 -27.92 42.65
CA LYS A 662 26.27 -28.32 43.30
C LYS A 662 26.01 -29.62 44.04
N ILE A 663 26.53 -30.74 43.54
CA ILE A 663 26.22 -32.07 44.01
C ILE A 663 27.49 -32.66 44.67
N ASN A 664 27.30 -33.27 45.82
CA ASN A 664 28.37 -34.00 46.49
C ASN A 664 28.27 -35.51 46.14
N PHE A 665 29.24 -35.99 45.39
CA PHE A 665 29.42 -37.39 45.02
C PHE A 665 30.53 -37.96 45.87
N SER A 666 30.18 -38.73 46.91
CA SER A 666 31.14 -39.44 47.79
C SER A 666 32.30 -38.56 48.28
N GLY A 667 31.99 -37.33 48.72
CA GLY A 667 32.96 -36.37 49.26
C GLY A 667 33.47 -35.32 48.23
N THR A 668 33.29 -35.54 46.94
CA THR A 668 33.70 -34.61 45.91
C THR A 668 32.51 -33.76 45.44
N LYS A 669 32.59 -32.42 45.58
CA LYS A 669 31.56 -31.49 45.11
C LYS A 669 31.78 -31.12 43.65
N ARG A 670 30.74 -31.28 42.82
CA ARG A 670 30.75 -30.93 41.38
C ARG A 670 29.57 -30.08 41.04
N ASP A 671 29.78 -29.14 40.14
CA ASP A 671 28.74 -28.29 39.58
C ASP A 671 28.21 -28.93 38.28
N ILE A 672 26.94 -29.36 38.28
CA ILE A 672 26.29 -30.08 37.16
C ILE A 672 24.96 -29.39 36.84
N LEU A 673 24.62 -29.25 35.57
CA LEU A 673 23.32 -28.75 35.17
C LEU A 673 22.22 -29.76 35.52
N ALA A 674 21.08 -29.27 35.97
CA ALA A 674 19.95 -30.08 36.41
C ALA A 674 19.44 -31.04 35.33
N SER A 675 19.64 -30.72 34.07
CA SER A 675 19.31 -31.55 32.90
C SER A 675 20.13 -32.84 32.77
N PHE A 676 21.27 -32.95 33.50
CA PHE A 676 22.15 -34.14 33.44
C PHE A 676 21.99 -35.10 34.65
N VAL A 677 21.04 -34.82 35.51
CA VAL A 677 20.78 -35.68 36.71
C VAL A 677 19.31 -36.00 36.83
N GLU A 678 19.06 -37.18 37.36
CA GLU A 678 17.73 -37.69 37.68
C GLU A 678 17.54 -37.68 39.19
N LYS A 679 16.37 -37.26 39.66
CA LYS A 679 16.03 -37.34 41.11
C LYS A 679 15.70 -38.77 41.46
N ILE A 680 16.27 -39.27 42.57
CA ILE A 680 16.02 -40.60 43.10
C ILE A 680 14.90 -40.51 44.15
#